data_b1207504248b109e62daaf865ed64698
#
_entry.id   b1207504248b109e62daaf865ed64698
#
_cell.length_a   1.000
_cell.length_b   1.000
_cell.length_c   1.000
_cell.angle_alpha   90.00
_cell.angle_beta   90.00
_cell.angle_gamma   90.00
#
_symmetry.space_group_name_H-M   'P 1'
#
loop_
_entity.id
_entity.type
_entity.pdbx_description
1 polymer ?
#
loop_
_entity_poly.entity_id
_entity_poly.type
_entity_poly.pdbx_seq_one_letter_code
_entity_poly.pdbx_strand_id
1 'polypeptide(L)'
;EGPDTMDIATMEVVGNRWEKRGEVELSLRDNQENTGVPPYDPPYEPERDPYGREERESSISMIFHDGGGGSAYIVYGTAKKFIQYNTLALYLKGVNLTGEGKFFIRVGGDTLNYYEYRVSIPSNIWKNITIPLDSLTHLKRERDTLPQDSLFGHSLYGEDSCFVLGNPSLTNIKMVEIGVIPDAGVDGEIWVDDIRLLDVKKNIGLAASGSTSLKFADFMNMSLTYSRQDPYFRKFGQEMVPQGGLSNSYNATFNLGLGKFFPSSWGIAIPVTGGMSNTTVLPMYPANSDVVLSDEESEKEKTVTKPRNISIAFSKSKSKNKFLAYTLDNITANAAYREKFISGPTTIDSIKDINLSAGYGYSPKLADLKLFGMAMRYYPNNFRIGSTYSQAETRRYKVLRDSVVLIESPNPVIRTDQASISYSPVNAITTSYNIKSSNDINFSREVSRNENLAFSFSPHILDFTTQKFSYTTRYNENNSIEKVEIIDGDSIPVRDAINTNAIDIDLAINLQQIGNKIRFLQGLTKLFTNPNFSYSLSRSAGLYSLLGRPKREFIFGFSPEAEVNKIINAKDSEKMSRDMSISSGFKWKIINLSYAYRESESWGGSIDNKRWSTSRTFPDVRFSLSSIEKFWKLKNILSSISLSSNLRIYETRDGYEINEPSGETRDVSLSPSLNLQWKSGISSRITSSFSSRYTKTHTGGNMFFEKEEQHFEIGASNSYAFSAPTGVKIPFLSKVRFSGNLNTNLDVNYSWNGGQDITNDSKSKDRYRFTITPGVSYNFASNITGGARIDFREDNDRMSRMHTRTAGVSVWADFRF
;
A
#
# COMPACT_ATOMS: atom_id res chain seq x y z
N GLU A 1 -0.97 4.50 -27.44
CA GLU A 1 0.04 5.43 -27.96
C GLU A 1 -0.25 6.79 -27.34
N GLY A 2 0.77 7.46 -26.78
CA GLY A 2 0.68 8.84 -26.35
C GLY A 2 0.82 9.78 -27.53
N PRO A 3 0.57 11.06 -27.36
CA PRO A 3 0.76 12.02 -28.43
C PRO A 3 2.23 12.03 -28.89
N ASP A 4 2.47 12.13 -30.20
CA ASP A 4 3.83 12.18 -30.75
C ASP A 4 4.58 13.47 -30.38
N THR A 5 3.85 14.47 -29.90
CA THR A 5 4.36 15.73 -29.37
C THR A 5 3.77 15.98 -27.97
N MET A 6 4.51 16.64 -27.13
CA MET A 6 4.06 17.08 -25.82
C MET A 6 4.56 18.50 -25.56
N ASP A 7 3.66 19.46 -25.44
CA ASP A 7 3.97 20.80 -24.97
C ASP A 7 4.36 20.78 -23.50
N ILE A 8 5.50 21.34 -23.18
CA ILE A 8 6.05 21.32 -21.83
C ILE A 8 5.96 22.66 -21.10
N ALA A 9 5.73 23.72 -21.83
CA ALA A 9 5.60 25.04 -21.26
C ALA A 9 4.68 25.93 -22.08
N THR A 10 3.61 26.37 -21.46
CA THR A 10 2.82 27.53 -21.85
C THR A 10 3.02 28.60 -20.78
N MET A 11 2.76 29.86 -21.06
CA MET A 11 2.93 30.94 -20.10
C MET A 11 2.05 30.78 -18.85
N GLU A 12 0.93 30.05 -18.98
CA GLU A 12 0.07 29.62 -17.89
C GLU A 12 -0.09 28.09 -17.87
N VAL A 13 0.87 27.39 -17.31
CA VAL A 13 0.61 26.03 -16.82
C VAL A 13 -0.16 26.16 -15.53
N VAL A 14 -1.35 25.55 -15.43
CA VAL A 14 -2.22 25.63 -14.26
C VAL A 14 -1.45 25.31 -12.98
N GLY A 15 -1.28 26.31 -12.12
CA GLY A 15 -0.55 26.22 -10.85
C GLY A 15 0.94 26.57 -10.90
N ASN A 16 1.56 26.71 -12.07
CA ASN A 16 2.97 27.10 -12.20
C ASN A 16 3.08 28.33 -13.11
N ARG A 17 3.71 29.39 -12.64
CA ARG A 17 4.02 30.59 -13.42
C ARG A 17 5.49 30.65 -13.69
N TRP A 18 5.87 31.25 -14.84
CA TRP A 18 7.25 31.59 -15.10
C TRP A 18 7.71 32.68 -14.13
N GLU A 19 8.80 32.40 -13.43
CA GLU A 19 9.45 33.32 -12.52
C GLU A 19 10.75 33.83 -13.14
N LYS A 20 11.10 35.08 -12.91
CA LYS A 20 12.32 35.70 -13.45
C LYS A 20 13.49 35.59 -12.49
N ARG A 21 14.70 35.55 -13.06
CA ARG A 21 15.98 35.65 -12.37
C ARG A 21 16.93 36.51 -13.17
N GLY A 22 17.62 37.49 -12.52
CA GLY A 22 18.52 38.43 -13.19
C GLY A 22 17.82 39.66 -13.75
N GLU A 23 18.49 40.34 -14.69
CA GLU A 23 18.09 41.65 -15.19
C GLU A 23 17.29 41.56 -16.50
N VAL A 24 16.25 40.71 -16.54
CA VAL A 24 15.37 40.61 -17.70
C VAL A 24 13.95 41.03 -17.34
N GLU A 25 13.24 41.61 -18.31
CA GLU A 25 11.80 41.84 -18.20
C GLU A 25 11.05 40.76 -18.96
N LEU A 26 10.04 40.17 -18.30
CA LEU A 26 9.20 39.13 -18.89
C LEU A 26 7.86 39.73 -19.30
N SER A 27 7.45 39.45 -20.52
CA SER A 27 6.13 39.79 -21.07
C SER A 27 5.61 38.70 -22.00
N LEU A 28 4.35 38.83 -22.38
CA LEU A 28 3.71 37.98 -23.38
C LEU A 28 3.61 38.79 -24.67
N ARG A 29 3.92 38.18 -25.81
CA ARG A 29 3.60 38.70 -27.14
C ARG A 29 2.59 37.79 -27.79
N ASP A 30 1.55 38.35 -28.37
CA ASP A 30 0.51 37.58 -29.03
C ASP A 30 0.00 38.24 -30.30
N ASN A 31 -0.67 37.48 -31.17
CA ASN A 31 -1.17 37.92 -32.46
C ASN A 31 -2.49 38.73 -32.38
N GLN A 32 -3.16 38.77 -31.22
CA GLN A 32 -4.43 39.48 -31.06
C GLN A 32 -4.24 40.88 -30.46
N GLU A 33 -3.33 41.02 -29.46
CA GLU A 33 -3.04 42.31 -28.82
C GLU A 33 -1.87 43.06 -29.44
N ASN A 34 -1.44 42.75 -30.61
CA ASN A 34 -0.30 43.16 -31.42
C ASN A 34 0.19 44.62 -31.26
N THR A 35 0.46 45.05 -30.04
CA THR A 35 0.82 46.42 -29.66
C THR A 35 2.32 46.70 -29.66
N GLY A 36 3.15 45.69 -29.89
CA GLY A 36 4.61 45.79 -29.90
C GLY A 36 5.17 46.38 -31.18
N VAL A 37 6.43 46.84 -31.12
CA VAL A 37 7.21 47.27 -32.29
C VAL A 37 8.52 46.48 -32.32
N PRO A 38 8.71 45.60 -33.32
CA PRO A 38 7.77 45.14 -34.34
C PRO A 38 6.57 44.38 -33.78
N PRO A 39 5.46 44.31 -34.58
CA PRO A 39 4.32 43.48 -34.18
C PRO A 39 4.69 41.99 -34.13
N TYR A 40 4.03 41.24 -33.27
CA TYR A 40 4.24 39.81 -33.15
C TYR A 40 3.77 39.08 -34.42
N ASP A 41 4.63 38.29 -34.99
CA ASP A 41 4.37 37.37 -36.10
C ASP A 41 4.67 35.93 -35.59
N PRO A 42 3.71 35.00 -35.59
CA PRO A 42 3.93 33.63 -35.15
C PRO A 42 4.96 32.89 -36.01
N PRO A 43 5.65 31.86 -35.46
CA PRO A 43 6.61 31.06 -36.27
C PRO A 43 5.93 30.15 -37.30
N TYR A 44 4.63 30.00 -37.25
CA TYR A 44 3.78 29.18 -38.13
C TYR A 44 2.39 29.85 -38.29
N GLU A 45 1.62 29.41 -39.29
CA GLU A 45 0.24 29.90 -39.44
C GLU A 45 -0.64 29.45 -38.26
N PRO A 46 -1.26 30.39 -37.52
CA PRO A 46 -2.16 30.07 -36.42
C PRO A 46 -3.35 29.24 -36.89
N GLU A 47 -3.80 28.31 -36.06
CA GLU A 47 -5.04 27.60 -36.32
C GLU A 47 -6.22 28.56 -36.41
N ARG A 48 -7.25 28.21 -37.20
CA ARG A 48 -8.45 29.01 -37.34
C ARG A 48 -9.65 28.31 -36.71
N ASP A 49 -10.43 29.08 -35.96
CA ASP A 49 -11.66 28.62 -35.41
C ASP A 49 -12.68 28.23 -36.53
N PRO A 50 -13.79 27.51 -36.19
CA PRO A 50 -14.81 27.18 -37.19
C PRO A 50 -15.46 28.39 -37.94
N TYR A 51 -15.21 29.61 -37.46
CA TYR A 51 -15.69 30.85 -38.04
C TYR A 51 -14.60 31.55 -38.88
N GLY A 52 -13.42 30.92 -39.01
CA GLY A 52 -12.33 31.44 -39.83
C GLY A 52 -11.45 32.50 -39.15
N ARG A 53 -11.62 32.73 -37.84
CA ARG A 53 -10.76 33.65 -37.06
C ARG A 53 -9.53 32.90 -36.57
N GLU A 54 -8.39 33.56 -36.62
CA GLU A 54 -7.15 33.01 -36.08
C GLU A 54 -7.25 32.82 -34.57
N GLU A 55 -6.81 31.64 -34.08
CA GLU A 55 -6.69 31.41 -32.67
C GLU A 55 -5.58 32.25 -32.07
N ARG A 56 -5.69 32.57 -30.78
CA ARG A 56 -4.68 33.35 -30.06
C ARG A 56 -3.41 32.54 -29.98
N GLU A 57 -2.34 33.05 -30.60
CA GLU A 57 -0.99 32.49 -30.57
C GLU A 57 -0.09 33.47 -29.83
N SER A 58 0.75 32.93 -28.89
CA SER A 58 1.54 33.78 -28.00
C SER A 58 2.89 33.19 -27.66
N SER A 59 3.90 34.04 -27.54
CA SER A 59 5.26 33.70 -27.17
C SER A 59 5.68 34.39 -25.86
N ILE A 60 6.66 33.77 -25.17
CA ILE A 60 7.36 34.40 -24.05
C ILE A 60 8.34 35.40 -24.59
N SER A 61 8.21 36.64 -24.13
CA SER A 61 9.14 37.71 -24.46
C SER A 61 10.05 38.00 -23.27
N MET A 62 11.35 38.03 -23.52
CA MET A 62 12.38 38.43 -22.54
C MET A 62 13.16 39.62 -23.08
N ILE A 63 13.02 40.78 -22.41
CA ILE A 63 13.71 42.02 -22.78
C ILE A 63 14.92 42.19 -21.85
N PHE A 64 16.06 42.55 -22.39
CA PHE A 64 17.32 42.79 -21.66
C PHE A 64 18.02 44.05 -22.15
N HIS A 65 18.73 44.70 -21.25
CA HIS A 65 19.39 45.99 -21.51
C HIS A 65 20.84 45.96 -21.03
N ASP A 66 21.66 46.71 -21.70
CA ASP A 66 23.07 47.00 -21.37
C ASP A 66 23.94 45.76 -21.07
N GLY A 67 23.65 44.67 -21.81
CA GLY A 67 24.32 43.39 -21.59
C GLY A 67 23.90 42.65 -20.32
N GLY A 68 22.83 43.11 -19.66
CA GLY A 68 22.26 42.43 -18.49
C GLY A 68 21.61 41.11 -18.86
N GLY A 69 22.20 40.00 -18.38
CA GLY A 69 21.67 38.66 -18.61
C GLY A 69 20.64 38.24 -17.58
N GLY A 70 19.80 37.28 -17.93
CA GLY A 70 18.82 36.70 -16.98
C GLY A 70 18.05 35.52 -17.56
N SER A 71 17.14 35.04 -16.77
CA SER A 71 16.35 33.86 -17.13
C SER A 71 14.92 33.92 -16.64
N ALA A 72 14.10 33.12 -17.26
CA ALA A 72 12.77 32.73 -16.78
C ALA A 72 12.75 31.23 -16.50
N TYR A 73 12.17 30.81 -15.41
CA TYR A 73 12.07 29.40 -15.06
C TYR A 73 10.69 29.00 -14.57
N ILE A 74 10.37 27.75 -14.79
CA ILE A 74 9.14 27.11 -14.29
C ILE A 74 9.52 25.88 -13.48
N VAL A 75 8.86 25.71 -12.30
CA VAL A 75 9.03 24.53 -11.45
C VAL A 75 7.74 23.71 -11.47
N TYR A 76 7.85 22.45 -11.82
CA TYR A 76 6.71 21.54 -11.85
C TYR A 76 6.44 20.95 -10.48
N GLY A 77 5.20 20.99 -10.01
CA GLY A 77 4.77 20.32 -8.77
C GLY A 77 4.89 18.80 -8.83
N THR A 78 4.82 18.23 -10.05
CA THR A 78 5.07 16.79 -10.33
C THR A 78 6.14 16.69 -11.41
N ALA A 79 7.16 15.87 -11.17
CA ALA A 79 8.25 15.68 -12.13
C ALA A 79 7.75 15.19 -13.49
N LYS A 80 8.29 15.76 -14.56
CA LYS A 80 8.03 15.36 -15.93
C LYS A 80 9.10 14.38 -16.42
N LYS A 81 8.72 13.49 -17.34
CA LYS A 81 9.59 12.43 -17.85
C LYS A 81 9.93 12.68 -19.30
N PHE A 82 11.06 13.32 -19.54
CA PHE A 82 11.53 13.66 -20.90
C PHE A 82 12.18 12.46 -21.60
N ILE A 83 12.59 11.45 -20.86
CA ILE A 83 13.28 10.25 -21.39
C ILE A 83 12.49 9.49 -22.45
N GLN A 84 11.18 9.72 -22.53
CA GLN A 84 10.30 9.09 -23.51
C GLN A 84 10.43 9.65 -24.91
N TYR A 85 11.06 10.80 -25.06
CA TYR A 85 11.19 11.55 -26.30
C TYR A 85 12.64 11.59 -26.77
N ASN A 86 12.84 11.76 -28.06
CA ASN A 86 14.18 11.90 -28.65
C ASN A 86 14.66 13.34 -28.70
N THR A 87 13.72 14.29 -28.84
CA THR A 87 14.06 15.67 -29.15
C THR A 87 13.27 16.64 -28.27
N LEU A 88 13.96 17.66 -27.75
CA LEU A 88 13.37 18.87 -27.20
C LEU A 88 13.46 19.95 -28.26
N ALA A 89 12.38 20.63 -28.60
CA ALA A 89 12.34 21.67 -29.62
C ALA A 89 11.65 22.92 -29.11
N LEU A 90 12.03 24.06 -29.69
CA LEU A 90 11.41 25.34 -29.46
C LEU A 90 11.66 26.28 -30.65
N TYR A 91 10.85 27.31 -30.82
CA TYR A 91 11.14 28.40 -31.71
C TYR A 91 11.78 29.57 -30.95
N LEU A 92 12.84 30.16 -31.54
CA LEU A 92 13.57 31.29 -31.00
C LEU A 92 13.71 32.39 -32.05
N LYS A 93 13.44 33.64 -31.63
CA LYS A 93 13.65 34.83 -32.47
C LYS A 93 14.23 35.94 -31.61
N GLY A 94 15.30 36.56 -32.06
CA GLY A 94 15.80 37.78 -31.48
C GLY A 94 15.20 38.99 -32.18
N VAL A 95 14.85 40.03 -31.46
CA VAL A 95 14.17 41.21 -31.95
C VAL A 95 14.94 42.43 -31.47
N ASN A 96 15.23 43.36 -32.39
CA ASN A 96 15.93 44.61 -32.10
C ASN A 96 17.28 44.45 -31.39
N LEU A 97 18.02 43.38 -31.72
CA LEU A 97 19.31 43.11 -31.12
C LEU A 97 20.35 44.15 -31.58
N THR A 98 21.05 44.78 -30.61
CA THR A 98 22.12 45.73 -30.94
C THR A 98 23.49 45.07 -31.08
N GLY A 99 23.60 43.78 -30.78
CA GLY A 99 24.83 42.99 -30.87
C GLY A 99 24.57 41.49 -30.78
N GLU A 100 25.56 40.70 -30.42
CA GLU A 100 25.47 39.25 -30.32
C GLU A 100 25.13 38.83 -28.88
N GLY A 101 24.59 37.60 -28.75
CA GLY A 101 24.27 36.99 -27.46
C GLY A 101 23.90 35.52 -27.64
N LYS A 102 23.89 34.81 -26.56
CA LYS A 102 23.50 33.38 -26.52
C LYS A 102 22.21 33.19 -25.75
N PHE A 103 21.33 32.41 -26.35
CA PHE A 103 20.19 31.84 -25.63
C PHE A 103 20.60 30.53 -24.99
N PHE A 104 20.03 30.23 -23.80
CA PHE A 104 20.16 28.93 -23.20
C PHE A 104 18.81 28.38 -22.74
N ILE A 105 18.71 27.06 -22.76
CA ILE A 105 17.64 26.31 -22.10
C ILE A 105 18.26 25.29 -21.17
N ARG A 106 17.75 25.24 -19.92
CA ARG A 106 18.11 24.25 -18.88
C ARG A 106 16.93 23.38 -18.56
N VAL A 107 17.17 22.09 -18.43
CA VAL A 107 16.19 21.10 -17.99
C VAL A 107 16.79 20.22 -16.91
N GLY A 108 16.11 20.07 -15.78
CA GLY A 108 16.68 19.31 -14.67
C GLY A 108 15.79 19.17 -13.44
N GLY A 109 16.39 18.70 -12.35
CA GLY A 109 15.73 18.59 -11.06
C GLY A 109 15.66 19.90 -10.29
N ASP A 110 16.72 20.70 -10.39
CA ASP A 110 16.91 21.95 -9.68
C ASP A 110 18.08 22.75 -10.29
N THR A 111 18.47 23.85 -9.66
CA THR A 111 19.53 24.74 -10.12
C THR A 111 20.96 24.19 -10.00
N LEU A 112 21.13 23.05 -9.34
CA LEU A 112 22.42 22.35 -9.16
C LEU A 112 22.48 21.07 -9.97
N ASN A 113 21.35 20.63 -10.55
CA ASN A 113 21.24 19.38 -11.28
C ASN A 113 20.43 19.60 -12.57
N TYR A 114 21.13 20.02 -13.66
CA TYR A 114 20.50 20.32 -14.93
C TYR A 114 21.39 19.98 -16.14
N TYR A 115 20.74 19.73 -17.26
CA TYR A 115 21.32 19.81 -18.60
C TYR A 115 21.06 21.19 -19.17
N GLU A 116 22.02 21.76 -19.89
CA GLU A 116 21.91 23.06 -20.54
C GLU A 116 22.32 22.97 -21.99
N TYR A 117 21.56 23.64 -22.87
CA TYR A 117 21.88 23.83 -24.27
C TYR A 117 21.97 25.31 -24.56
N ARG A 118 23.03 25.72 -25.26
CA ARG A 118 23.27 27.12 -25.66
C ARG A 118 23.35 27.22 -27.17
N VAL A 119 22.74 28.28 -27.70
CA VAL A 119 22.74 28.61 -29.13
C VAL A 119 22.80 30.12 -29.32
N SER A 120 23.43 30.58 -30.43
CA SER A 120 23.44 31.99 -30.79
C SER A 120 22.03 32.47 -31.17
N ILE A 121 21.66 33.68 -30.68
CA ILE A 121 20.32 34.23 -30.87
C ILE A 121 20.16 34.65 -32.33
N PRO A 122 19.18 34.11 -33.09
CA PRO A 122 18.94 34.50 -34.46
C PRO A 122 18.32 35.92 -34.52
N SER A 123 18.85 36.81 -35.34
CA SER A 123 18.37 38.20 -35.46
C SER A 123 17.19 38.29 -36.41
N ASN A 124 16.04 38.76 -35.94
CA ASN A 124 14.80 39.07 -36.67
C ASN A 124 14.20 37.91 -37.48
N ILE A 125 14.62 36.67 -37.26
CA ILE A 125 14.16 35.50 -37.99
C ILE A 125 13.82 34.40 -36.97
N TRP A 126 12.68 33.73 -37.10
CA TRP A 126 12.36 32.55 -36.35
C TRP A 126 13.28 31.38 -36.73
N LYS A 127 13.91 30.78 -35.75
CA LYS A 127 14.70 29.55 -35.90
C LYS A 127 14.08 28.47 -35.06
N ASN A 128 13.78 27.34 -35.67
CA ASN A 128 13.41 26.13 -34.95
C ASN A 128 14.68 25.49 -34.36
N ILE A 129 14.80 25.49 -33.05
CA ILE A 129 15.91 24.88 -32.32
C ILE A 129 15.49 23.46 -31.94
N THR A 130 16.29 22.47 -32.33
CA THR A 130 16.06 21.06 -32.04
C THR A 130 17.24 20.51 -31.26
N ILE A 131 16.96 19.98 -30.05
CA ILE A 131 17.95 19.52 -29.10
C ILE A 131 17.80 18.02 -28.95
N PRO A 132 18.72 17.19 -29.45
CA PRO A 132 18.66 15.75 -29.23
C PRO A 132 18.90 15.43 -27.76
N LEU A 133 17.94 14.83 -27.09
CA LEU A 133 18.02 14.52 -25.64
C LEU A 133 19.11 13.49 -25.33
N ASP A 134 19.39 12.60 -26.28
CA ASP A 134 20.46 11.61 -26.12
C ASP A 134 21.87 12.27 -26.10
N SER A 135 22.06 13.42 -26.80
CA SER A 135 23.31 14.18 -26.70
C SER A 135 23.54 14.76 -25.33
N LEU A 136 22.47 15.20 -24.64
CA LEU A 136 22.56 15.69 -23.27
C LEU A 136 22.95 14.57 -22.29
N THR A 137 22.36 13.40 -22.40
CA THR A 137 22.69 12.25 -21.53
C THR A 137 24.08 11.69 -21.81
N HIS A 138 24.57 11.81 -23.04
CA HIS A 138 25.91 11.37 -23.43
C HIS A 138 27.01 12.18 -22.71
N LEU A 139 26.83 13.50 -22.53
CA LEU A 139 27.74 14.35 -21.77
C LEU A 139 27.94 13.86 -20.33
N LYS A 140 26.91 13.38 -19.70
CA LYS A 140 26.98 12.81 -18.36
C LYS A 140 27.88 11.59 -18.32
N ARG A 141 27.87 10.75 -19.34
CA ARG A 141 28.74 9.60 -19.49
C ARG A 141 30.20 10.02 -19.66
N GLU A 142 30.47 11.04 -20.48
CA GLU A 142 31.82 11.57 -20.69
C GLU A 142 32.41 12.21 -19.44
N ARG A 143 31.55 12.88 -18.65
CA ARG A 143 31.95 13.52 -17.41
C ARG A 143 32.26 12.55 -16.24
N ASP A 144 31.91 11.30 -16.33
CA ASP A 144 31.91 10.31 -15.20
C ASP A 144 33.24 10.25 -14.42
N THR A 145 34.32 10.75 -14.96
CA THR A 145 35.64 10.85 -14.33
C THR A 145 35.92 12.20 -13.66
N LEU A 146 35.04 13.19 -13.80
CA LEU A 146 35.21 14.57 -13.29
C LEU A 146 34.27 14.87 -12.13
N PRO A 147 34.56 15.87 -11.28
CA PRO A 147 33.70 16.29 -10.21
C PRO A 147 32.30 16.71 -10.72
N GLN A 148 31.26 16.30 -10.01
CA GLN A 148 29.87 16.57 -10.42
C GLN A 148 29.42 18.01 -10.15
N ASP A 149 30.12 18.75 -9.32
CA ASP A 149 29.86 20.13 -8.93
C ASP A 149 30.41 21.19 -9.91
N SER A 150 31.11 20.74 -10.96
CA SER A 150 31.61 21.59 -12.03
C SER A 150 30.78 21.48 -13.29
N LEU A 151 30.55 22.61 -13.97
CA LEU A 151 29.87 22.66 -15.28
C LEU A 151 30.78 22.02 -16.33
N PHE A 152 30.31 20.93 -16.93
CA PHE A 152 31.03 20.21 -17.98
C PHE A 152 30.25 20.29 -19.27
N GLY A 153 30.92 20.55 -20.39
CA GLY A 153 30.30 20.59 -21.71
C GLY A 153 31.26 20.84 -22.82
N HIS A 154 30.78 20.67 -24.04
CA HIS A 154 31.51 20.94 -25.24
C HIS A 154 30.60 21.43 -26.41
N SER A 155 31.21 21.96 -27.47
CA SER A 155 30.51 22.32 -28.69
C SER A 155 30.02 21.09 -29.44
N LEU A 156 28.76 21.07 -29.91
CA LEU A 156 28.18 19.99 -30.68
C LEU A 156 28.43 20.15 -32.17
N TYR A 157 27.82 21.15 -32.76
CA TYR A 157 27.98 21.51 -34.18
C TYR A 157 27.95 23.02 -34.32
N GLY A 158 29.00 23.59 -34.96
CA GLY A 158 29.11 25.04 -35.13
C GLY A 158 29.24 25.79 -33.80
N GLU A 159 28.35 26.74 -33.54
CA GLU A 159 28.33 27.58 -32.33
C GLU A 159 27.50 27.03 -31.18
N ASP A 160 26.75 25.93 -31.42
CA ASP A 160 25.90 25.33 -30.43
C ASP A 160 26.70 24.51 -29.40
N SER A 161 26.37 24.58 -28.14
CA SER A 161 27.07 23.90 -27.08
C SER A 161 26.14 23.31 -26.03
N CYS A 162 26.51 22.14 -25.50
CA CYS A 162 25.80 21.43 -24.44
C CYS A 162 26.61 21.37 -23.16
N PHE A 163 25.93 21.44 -22.04
CA PHE A 163 26.53 21.38 -20.70
C PHE A 163 25.71 20.52 -19.76
N VAL A 164 26.39 19.97 -18.75
CA VAL A 164 25.77 19.25 -17.64
C VAL A 164 26.35 19.73 -16.31
N LEU A 165 25.49 20.01 -15.35
CA LEU A 165 25.86 20.30 -13.97
C LEU A 165 25.14 19.33 -13.04
N GLY A 166 25.82 18.87 -11.97
CA GLY A 166 25.22 17.97 -11.01
C GLY A 166 24.90 16.58 -11.58
N ASN A 167 23.87 15.96 -11.09
CA ASN A 167 23.41 14.65 -11.56
C ASN A 167 21.94 14.73 -12.05
N PRO A 168 21.66 15.47 -13.12
CA PRO A 168 20.31 15.57 -13.66
C PRO A 168 19.82 14.24 -14.21
N SER A 169 18.49 14.08 -14.30
CA SER A 169 17.90 12.90 -14.94
C SER A 169 16.66 13.28 -15.76
N LEU A 170 16.62 12.87 -17.01
CA LEU A 170 15.46 13.05 -17.89
C LEU A 170 14.21 12.29 -17.42
N THR A 171 14.36 11.38 -16.45
CA THR A 171 13.22 10.73 -15.79
C THR A 171 12.56 11.58 -14.72
N ASN A 172 13.22 12.67 -14.27
CA ASN A 172 12.80 13.48 -13.13
C ASN A 172 13.04 14.98 -13.36
N ILE A 173 12.43 15.53 -14.42
CA ILE A 173 12.52 16.95 -14.71
C ILE A 173 11.49 17.71 -13.86
N LYS A 174 11.98 18.54 -12.97
CA LYS A 174 11.17 19.43 -12.12
C LYS A 174 11.31 20.90 -12.49
N MET A 175 12.34 21.27 -13.24
CA MET A 175 12.63 22.64 -13.63
C MET A 175 12.96 22.72 -15.11
N VAL A 176 12.36 23.69 -15.76
CA VAL A 176 12.78 24.19 -17.08
C VAL A 176 13.09 25.67 -16.94
N GLU A 177 14.26 26.07 -17.38
CA GLU A 177 14.74 27.46 -17.35
C GLU A 177 15.21 27.87 -18.74
N ILE A 178 14.75 29.01 -19.22
CA ILE A 178 15.21 29.64 -20.46
C ILE A 178 15.86 30.98 -20.15
N GLY A 179 16.88 31.35 -20.87
CA GLY A 179 17.54 32.61 -20.55
C GLY A 179 18.47 33.13 -21.63
N VAL A 180 18.99 34.33 -21.39
CA VAL A 180 19.90 35.04 -22.30
C VAL A 180 21.22 35.34 -21.62
N ILE A 181 22.29 35.23 -22.38
CA ILE A 181 23.66 35.64 -22.04
C ILE A 181 24.09 36.61 -23.16
N PRO A 182 23.71 37.89 -23.06
CA PRO A 182 24.09 38.87 -24.09
C PRO A 182 25.57 39.25 -23.88
N ASP A 183 26.20 39.76 -24.94
CA ASP A 183 27.49 40.37 -24.81
C ASP A 183 27.37 41.75 -24.14
N ALA A 184 28.50 42.29 -23.62
CA ALA A 184 28.51 43.55 -22.89
C ALA A 184 27.97 44.72 -23.74
N GLY A 185 27.02 45.47 -23.15
CA GLY A 185 26.41 46.63 -23.85
C GLY A 185 25.39 46.30 -24.91
N VAL A 186 24.90 45.05 -24.96
CA VAL A 186 23.87 44.61 -25.92
C VAL A 186 22.47 44.73 -25.32
N ASP A 187 21.62 45.43 -26.05
CA ASP A 187 20.18 45.53 -25.82
C ASP A 187 19.43 44.62 -26.76
N GLY A 188 18.24 44.18 -26.36
CA GLY A 188 17.38 43.41 -27.23
C GLY A 188 16.21 42.74 -26.55
N GLU A 189 15.46 42.04 -27.34
CA GLU A 189 14.32 41.21 -26.92
C GLU A 189 14.45 39.84 -27.60
N ILE A 190 14.14 38.78 -26.91
CA ILE A 190 13.96 37.46 -27.52
C ILE A 190 12.52 37.00 -27.33
N TRP A 191 12.02 36.32 -28.35
CA TRP A 191 10.75 35.61 -28.30
C TRP A 191 11.03 34.12 -28.33
N VAL A 192 10.41 33.41 -27.37
CA VAL A 192 10.51 31.95 -27.25
C VAL A 192 9.12 31.39 -27.35
N ASP A 193 8.95 30.44 -28.23
CA ASP A 193 7.65 29.87 -28.52
C ASP A 193 7.71 28.34 -28.59
N ASP A 194 6.58 27.68 -28.32
CA ASP A 194 6.28 26.29 -28.55
C ASP A 194 7.40 25.36 -28.07
N ILE A 195 7.72 25.46 -26.76
CA ILE A 195 8.68 24.57 -26.12
C ILE A 195 8.03 23.20 -25.99
N ARG A 196 8.49 22.23 -26.78
CA ARG A 196 7.85 20.93 -26.94
C ARG A 196 8.84 19.78 -27.00
N LEU A 197 8.35 18.58 -26.64
CA LEU A 197 9.06 17.34 -26.86
C LEU A 197 8.52 16.66 -28.11
N LEU A 198 9.42 16.16 -28.95
CA LEU A 198 9.12 15.52 -30.22
C LEU A 198 9.67 14.09 -30.25
N ASP A 199 9.15 13.30 -31.17
CA ASP A 199 9.63 11.94 -31.48
C ASP A 199 9.59 10.99 -30.31
N VAL A 200 8.39 10.57 -29.91
CA VAL A 200 8.21 9.55 -28.88
C VAL A 200 8.97 8.27 -29.21
N LYS A 201 9.78 7.79 -28.30
CA LYS A 201 10.52 6.52 -28.44
C LYS A 201 9.56 5.34 -28.56
N LYS A 202 9.39 4.81 -29.78
CA LYS A 202 8.49 3.69 -30.11
C LYS A 202 9.25 2.35 -30.09
N ASN A 203 9.73 1.93 -28.91
CA ASN A 203 10.44 0.68 -28.78
C ASN A 203 9.47 -0.49 -28.51
N ILE A 204 9.65 -1.59 -29.24
CA ILE A 204 8.86 -2.80 -29.07
C ILE A 204 9.36 -3.54 -27.83
N GLY A 205 8.46 -3.86 -26.92
CA GLY A 205 8.74 -4.67 -25.76
C GLY A 205 8.02 -6.01 -25.84
N LEU A 206 8.73 -7.09 -25.52
CA LEU A 206 8.21 -8.45 -25.46
C LEU A 206 8.08 -8.90 -24.02
N ALA A 207 6.95 -9.54 -23.69
CA ALA A 207 6.82 -10.35 -22.49
C ALA A 207 6.32 -11.74 -22.86
N ALA A 208 6.92 -12.74 -22.26
CA ALA A 208 6.54 -14.12 -22.45
C ALA A 208 6.51 -14.82 -21.08
N SER A 209 5.52 -15.65 -20.87
CA SER A 209 5.48 -16.52 -19.68
C SER A 209 4.91 -17.89 -20.07
N GLY A 210 5.43 -18.91 -19.44
CA GLY A 210 4.95 -20.27 -19.57
C GLY A 210 4.95 -20.95 -18.21
N SER A 211 3.93 -21.74 -17.94
CA SER A 211 3.87 -22.54 -16.74
C SER A 211 3.38 -23.94 -17.08
N THR A 212 3.97 -24.94 -16.44
CA THR A 212 3.50 -26.30 -16.53
C THR A 212 3.44 -26.92 -15.15
N SER A 213 2.43 -27.71 -14.90
CA SER A 213 2.31 -28.49 -13.68
C SER A 213 2.23 -29.97 -14.02
N LEU A 214 3.08 -30.76 -13.39
CA LEU A 214 3.14 -32.19 -13.55
C LEU A 214 2.65 -32.84 -12.26
N LYS A 215 1.69 -33.71 -12.40
CA LYS A 215 1.15 -34.48 -11.28
C LYS A 215 1.42 -35.96 -11.51
N PHE A 216 2.19 -36.54 -10.62
CA PHE A 216 2.55 -37.95 -10.63
C PHE A 216 1.67 -38.66 -9.59
N ALA A 217 0.54 -39.20 -10.07
CA ALA A 217 -0.49 -39.79 -9.22
C ALA A 217 -0.81 -38.89 -8.01
N ASP A 218 -0.79 -39.44 -6.80
CA ASP A 218 -1.07 -38.75 -5.55
C ASP A 218 0.17 -38.55 -4.66
N PHE A 219 1.36 -38.86 -5.18
CA PHE A 219 2.61 -38.79 -4.38
C PHE A 219 3.50 -37.61 -4.73
N MET A 220 3.42 -37.06 -5.97
CA MET A 220 4.28 -35.91 -6.35
C MET A 220 3.53 -34.91 -7.23
N ASN A 221 3.70 -33.64 -6.90
CA ASN A 221 3.32 -32.50 -7.75
C ASN A 221 4.58 -31.67 -8.03
N MET A 222 4.76 -31.28 -9.27
CA MET A 222 5.86 -30.39 -9.69
C MET A 222 5.29 -29.25 -10.52
N SER A 223 5.76 -28.04 -10.30
CA SER A 223 5.42 -26.87 -11.09
C SER A 223 6.67 -26.20 -11.60
N LEU A 224 6.68 -25.90 -12.89
CA LEU A 224 7.74 -25.17 -13.58
C LEU A 224 7.13 -23.90 -14.16
N THR A 225 7.78 -22.77 -13.96
CA THR A 225 7.35 -21.49 -14.50
C THR A 225 8.57 -20.79 -15.09
N TYR A 226 8.37 -20.24 -16.28
CA TYR A 226 9.30 -19.34 -16.93
C TYR A 226 8.62 -18.03 -17.23
N SER A 227 9.30 -16.93 -17.01
CA SER A 227 8.84 -15.61 -17.44
C SER A 227 10.01 -14.75 -17.92
N ARG A 228 9.75 -14.00 -18.98
CA ARG A 228 10.64 -13.00 -19.53
C ARG A 228 9.86 -11.72 -19.77
N GLN A 229 10.46 -10.59 -19.42
CA GLN A 229 9.88 -9.28 -19.66
C GLN A 229 10.97 -8.30 -20.07
N ASP A 230 10.82 -7.71 -21.23
CA ASP A 230 11.70 -6.64 -21.73
C ASP A 230 11.34 -5.30 -21.04
N PRO A 231 12.30 -4.37 -20.88
CA PRO A 231 12.07 -3.08 -20.21
C PRO A 231 11.03 -2.20 -20.92
N TYR A 232 10.84 -2.39 -22.21
CA TYR A 232 9.86 -1.65 -23.01
C TYR A 232 8.46 -2.27 -23.03
N PHE A 233 8.30 -3.47 -22.47
CA PHE A 233 6.97 -4.10 -22.40
C PHE A 233 6.06 -3.36 -21.44
N ARG A 234 4.85 -3.02 -21.92
CA ARG A 234 3.84 -2.26 -21.18
C ARG A 234 2.47 -2.87 -21.35
N LYS A 235 1.69 -2.86 -20.31
CA LYS A 235 0.27 -3.16 -20.38
C LYS A 235 -0.48 -1.90 -20.85
N PHE A 236 -1.63 -2.09 -21.48
CA PHE A 236 -2.49 -0.98 -21.88
C PHE A 236 -2.79 -0.05 -20.71
N GLY A 237 -2.65 1.26 -20.91
CA GLY A 237 -2.85 2.28 -19.89
C GLY A 237 -1.67 2.51 -18.93
N GLN A 238 -0.54 1.83 -19.11
CA GLN A 238 0.68 2.13 -18.34
C GLN A 238 1.50 3.24 -19.03
N GLU A 239 2.20 4.02 -18.19
CA GLU A 239 3.11 5.07 -18.69
C GLU A 239 4.17 4.55 -19.64
N MET A 240 4.60 5.39 -20.55
CA MET A 240 5.59 5.07 -21.60
C MET A 240 7.04 5.03 -21.10
N VAL A 241 7.29 4.94 -19.82
CA VAL A 241 8.66 4.87 -19.26
C VAL A 241 9.16 3.44 -19.26
N PRO A 242 10.37 3.18 -19.76
CA PRO A 242 11.00 1.87 -19.58
C PRO A 242 11.09 1.54 -18.07
N GLN A 243 10.58 0.40 -17.67
CA GLN A 243 10.59 -0.01 -16.27
C GLN A 243 11.66 -1.07 -16.02
N GLY A 244 12.63 -0.75 -15.16
CA GLY A 244 13.64 -1.70 -14.73
C GLY A 244 14.61 -2.13 -15.82
N GLY A 245 14.63 -3.41 -16.13
CA GLY A 245 15.54 -4.01 -17.10
C GLY A 245 14.93 -5.27 -17.73
N LEU A 246 15.71 -5.94 -18.60
CA LEU A 246 15.36 -7.26 -19.09
C LEU A 246 15.34 -8.25 -17.92
N SER A 247 14.15 -8.72 -17.57
CA SER A 247 13.96 -9.69 -16.49
C SER A 247 13.70 -11.08 -17.04
N ASN A 248 14.51 -12.04 -16.62
CA ASN A 248 14.32 -13.45 -16.88
C ASN A 248 14.16 -14.20 -15.57
N SER A 249 13.11 -14.99 -15.43
CA SER A 249 12.85 -15.76 -14.20
C SER A 249 12.48 -17.20 -14.55
N TYR A 250 13.14 -18.13 -13.88
CA TYR A 250 12.81 -19.56 -13.87
C TYR A 250 12.45 -19.94 -12.46
N ASN A 251 11.34 -20.64 -12.28
CA ASN A 251 10.92 -21.15 -10.98
C ASN A 251 10.50 -22.61 -11.11
N ALA A 252 11.01 -23.44 -10.22
CA ALA A 252 10.63 -24.84 -10.09
C ALA A 252 10.27 -25.13 -8.64
N THR A 253 9.09 -25.73 -8.41
CA THR A 253 8.65 -26.18 -7.09
C THR A 253 8.18 -27.62 -7.17
N PHE A 254 8.39 -28.38 -6.11
CA PHE A 254 7.87 -29.71 -5.99
C PHE A 254 7.31 -29.99 -4.60
N ASN A 255 6.36 -30.88 -4.56
CA ASN A 255 5.80 -31.43 -3.33
C ASN A 255 5.72 -32.96 -3.50
N LEU A 256 6.40 -33.70 -2.63
CA LEU A 256 6.55 -35.15 -2.68
C LEU A 256 6.05 -35.74 -1.37
N GLY A 257 5.10 -36.65 -1.44
CA GLY A 257 4.53 -37.33 -0.29
C GLY A 257 5.18 -38.70 -0.08
N LEU A 258 6.39 -38.76 0.54
CA LEU A 258 7.08 -40.03 0.80
C LEU A 258 6.26 -40.98 1.66
N GLY A 259 5.33 -40.46 2.47
CA GLY A 259 4.42 -41.30 3.26
C GLY A 259 3.56 -42.26 2.42
N LYS A 260 3.36 -41.97 1.14
CA LYS A 260 2.60 -42.84 0.21
C LYS A 260 3.31 -44.16 -0.13
N PHE A 261 4.61 -44.23 0.08
CA PHE A 261 5.39 -45.48 -0.10
C PHE A 261 5.26 -46.45 1.09
N PHE A 262 4.63 -46.02 2.20
CA PHE A 262 4.38 -46.88 3.36
C PHE A 262 2.90 -47.33 3.38
N PRO A 263 2.61 -48.51 3.96
CA PRO A 263 1.22 -48.94 4.14
C PRO A 263 0.37 -47.86 4.82
N SER A 264 -0.79 -47.56 4.27
CA SER A 264 -1.69 -46.54 4.81
C SER A 264 -2.13 -46.82 6.26
N SER A 265 -2.09 -48.11 6.65
CA SER A 265 -2.35 -48.54 8.03
C SER A 265 -1.32 -48.07 9.05
N TRP A 266 -0.13 -47.70 8.62
CA TRP A 266 0.92 -47.14 9.51
C TRP A 266 0.67 -45.67 9.83
N GLY A 267 -0.14 -44.96 9.05
CA GLY A 267 -0.49 -43.57 9.32
C GLY A 267 0.72 -42.62 9.26
N ILE A 268 1.76 -42.96 8.53
CA ILE A 268 2.98 -42.17 8.36
C ILE A 268 2.78 -41.14 7.26
N ALA A 269 3.07 -39.89 7.55
CA ALA A 269 3.12 -38.81 6.58
C ALA A 269 4.52 -38.17 6.60
N ILE A 270 5.16 -38.16 5.43
CA ILE A 270 6.48 -37.54 5.22
C ILE A 270 6.39 -36.66 3.97
N PRO A 271 5.81 -35.46 4.07
CA PRO A 271 5.85 -34.51 2.98
C PRO A 271 7.26 -33.93 2.84
N VAL A 272 7.74 -33.89 1.60
CA VAL A 272 8.97 -33.20 1.21
C VAL A 272 8.58 -32.12 0.22
N THR A 273 8.89 -30.88 0.55
CA THR A 273 8.64 -29.75 -0.36
C THR A 273 9.96 -29.09 -0.71
N GLY A 274 10.08 -28.62 -1.92
CA GLY A 274 11.27 -27.91 -2.33
C GLY A 274 10.96 -26.95 -3.47
N GLY A 275 11.83 -25.98 -3.59
CA GLY A 275 11.74 -25.00 -4.65
C GLY A 275 13.10 -24.38 -4.95
N MET A 276 13.28 -24.00 -6.19
CA MET A 276 14.39 -23.18 -6.63
C MET A 276 13.90 -22.16 -7.65
N SER A 277 14.47 -20.99 -7.58
CA SER A 277 14.21 -19.93 -8.55
C SER A 277 15.53 -19.30 -8.97
N ASN A 278 15.55 -18.75 -10.17
CA ASN A 278 16.64 -17.92 -10.66
C ASN A 278 16.01 -16.74 -11.39
N THR A 279 16.18 -15.56 -10.84
CA THR A 279 15.74 -14.32 -11.45
C THR A 279 16.96 -13.49 -11.79
N THR A 280 17.11 -13.14 -13.04
CA THR A 280 18.17 -12.26 -13.55
C THR A 280 17.51 -10.99 -14.10
N VAL A 281 17.97 -9.85 -13.66
CA VAL A 281 17.57 -8.54 -14.18
C VAL A 281 18.80 -7.83 -14.74
N LEU A 282 18.76 -7.54 -16.03
CA LEU A 282 19.77 -6.71 -16.69
C LEU A 282 19.17 -5.30 -16.78
N PRO A 283 19.67 -4.32 -16.02
CA PRO A 283 19.11 -2.98 -16.02
C PRO A 283 19.45 -2.28 -17.34
N MET A 284 18.55 -1.45 -17.80
CA MET A 284 18.75 -0.60 -18.97
C MET A 284 19.51 0.69 -18.61
N TYR A 285 19.37 1.13 -17.37
CA TYR A 285 20.00 2.32 -16.82
C TYR A 285 20.71 1.98 -15.51
N PRO A 286 21.84 2.62 -15.16
CA PRO A 286 22.38 2.53 -13.81
C PRO A 286 21.38 3.09 -12.78
N ALA A 287 21.55 2.72 -11.52
CA ALA A 287 20.72 3.27 -10.46
C ALA A 287 20.81 4.81 -10.43
N ASN A 288 19.63 5.47 -10.45
CA ASN A 288 19.51 6.94 -10.44
C ASN A 288 20.16 7.65 -11.66
N SER A 289 20.28 6.99 -12.80
CA SER A 289 20.79 7.56 -14.04
C SER A 289 19.81 7.40 -15.18
N ASP A 290 19.95 8.23 -16.20
CA ASP A 290 19.22 8.21 -17.46
C ASP A 290 20.11 7.85 -18.66
N VAL A 291 21.37 7.51 -18.39
CA VAL A 291 22.33 7.06 -19.39
C VAL A 291 22.04 5.59 -19.73
N VAL A 292 21.79 5.31 -21.01
CA VAL A 292 21.56 3.92 -21.46
C VAL A 292 22.86 3.14 -21.35
N LEU A 293 22.80 2.01 -20.69
CA LEU A 293 23.94 1.08 -20.58
C LEU A 293 24.15 0.32 -21.89
N SER A 294 25.39 0.12 -22.23
CA SER A 294 25.77 -0.87 -23.25
C SER A 294 25.51 -2.30 -22.73
N ASP A 295 25.52 -3.29 -23.61
CA ASP A 295 25.32 -4.68 -23.22
C ASP A 295 26.37 -5.14 -22.19
N GLU A 296 27.64 -4.71 -22.36
CA GLU A 296 28.72 -5.03 -21.42
C GLU A 296 28.53 -4.38 -20.05
N GLU A 297 28.07 -3.14 -20.02
CA GLU A 297 27.80 -2.39 -18.78
C GLU A 297 26.57 -2.95 -18.09
N SER A 298 25.51 -3.28 -18.83
CA SER A 298 24.31 -3.91 -18.29
C SER A 298 24.61 -5.28 -17.66
N GLU A 299 25.55 -6.05 -18.24
CA GLU A 299 26.02 -7.30 -17.65
C GLU A 299 26.80 -7.09 -16.33
N LYS A 300 27.54 -5.97 -16.19
CA LYS A 300 28.22 -5.61 -14.94
C LYS A 300 27.23 -5.15 -13.86
N GLU A 301 26.19 -4.44 -14.27
CA GLU A 301 25.13 -3.92 -13.38
C GLU A 301 24.01 -4.94 -13.10
N LYS A 302 24.14 -6.14 -13.62
CA LYS A 302 23.11 -7.16 -13.51
C LYS A 302 22.87 -7.60 -12.07
N THR A 303 21.60 -7.82 -11.75
CA THR A 303 21.19 -8.40 -10.49
C THR A 303 20.72 -9.84 -10.70
N VAL A 304 21.26 -10.75 -9.89
CA VAL A 304 20.89 -12.16 -9.90
C VAL A 304 20.39 -12.56 -8.53
N THR A 305 19.21 -13.17 -8.47
CA THR A 305 18.63 -13.70 -7.22
C THR A 305 18.30 -15.18 -7.38
N LYS A 306 18.91 -16.02 -6.54
CA LYS A 306 18.78 -17.49 -6.58
C LYS A 306 18.35 -18.05 -5.23
N PRO A 307 17.07 -17.98 -4.87
CA PRO A 307 16.55 -18.68 -3.70
C PRO A 307 16.40 -20.18 -3.99
N ARG A 308 16.73 -21.00 -3.00
CA ARG A 308 16.52 -22.45 -2.96
C ARG A 308 16.00 -22.83 -1.58
N ASN A 309 15.08 -23.75 -1.53
CA ASN A 309 14.61 -24.28 -0.27
C ASN A 309 14.22 -25.74 -0.41
N ILE A 310 14.40 -26.46 0.67
CA ILE A 310 13.90 -27.82 0.84
C ILE A 310 13.43 -27.99 2.27
N SER A 311 12.30 -28.64 2.45
CA SER A 311 11.83 -29.03 3.78
C SER A 311 11.28 -30.45 3.76
N ILE A 312 11.50 -31.16 4.84
CA ILE A 312 10.98 -32.47 5.12
C ILE A 312 10.28 -32.43 6.46
N ALA A 313 9.06 -32.92 6.51
CA ALA A 313 8.36 -33.08 7.78
C ALA A 313 8.01 -34.54 8.02
N PHE A 314 7.84 -34.88 9.28
CA PHE A 314 7.40 -36.19 9.72
C PHE A 314 6.23 -36.05 10.68
N SER A 315 5.20 -36.82 10.44
CA SER A 315 4.12 -37.06 11.42
C SER A 315 3.57 -38.45 11.27
N LYS A 316 3.07 -38.97 12.34
CA LYS A 316 2.43 -40.27 12.39
C LYS A 316 1.09 -40.21 13.11
N SER A 317 0.13 -41.00 12.69
CA SER A 317 -1.22 -40.98 13.25
C SER A 317 -1.90 -42.36 13.14
N LYS A 318 -2.97 -42.55 13.88
CA LYS A 318 -3.90 -43.69 13.77
C LYS A 318 -3.29 -45.06 14.07
N SER A 319 -2.33 -45.13 15.00
CA SER A 319 -1.82 -46.42 15.46
C SER A 319 -2.87 -47.25 16.22
N LYS A 320 -2.98 -48.52 15.88
CA LYS A 320 -3.82 -49.47 16.62
C LYS A 320 -3.20 -49.85 17.96
N ASN A 321 -1.88 -49.87 18.04
CA ASN A 321 -1.15 -50.16 19.27
C ASN A 321 -1.19 -48.91 20.17
N LYS A 322 -1.67 -49.13 21.43
CA LYS A 322 -1.82 -48.07 22.44
C LYS A 322 -0.46 -47.40 22.76
N PHE A 323 0.62 -48.15 22.81
CA PHE A 323 1.95 -47.58 23.09
C PHE A 323 2.37 -46.61 21.98
N LEU A 324 2.20 -47.01 20.72
CA LEU A 324 2.49 -46.14 19.57
C LEU A 324 1.56 -44.93 19.50
N ALA A 325 0.29 -45.07 19.86
CA ALA A 325 -0.70 -44.01 19.91
C ALA A 325 -0.38 -42.95 20.97
N TYR A 326 0.24 -43.34 22.07
CA TYR A 326 0.65 -42.40 23.10
C TYR A 326 2.05 -41.81 22.89
N THR A 327 2.89 -42.42 22.08
CA THR A 327 4.27 -41.98 21.81
C THR A 327 4.41 -41.40 20.42
N LEU A 328 4.61 -42.23 19.42
CA LEU A 328 4.98 -41.80 18.05
C LEU A 328 3.88 -41.04 17.32
N ASP A 329 2.59 -41.31 17.57
CA ASP A 329 1.48 -40.59 16.94
C ASP A 329 1.39 -39.14 17.39
N ASN A 330 2.09 -38.75 18.43
CA ASN A 330 2.10 -37.41 19.00
C ASN A 330 3.41 -36.66 18.70
N ILE A 331 4.37 -37.30 18.00
CA ILE A 331 5.61 -36.68 17.59
C ILE A 331 5.45 -36.05 16.19
N THR A 332 5.90 -34.82 16.09
CA THR A 332 6.09 -34.13 14.82
C THR A 332 7.53 -33.67 14.72
N ALA A 333 8.13 -33.81 13.57
CA ALA A 333 9.47 -33.29 13.29
C ALA A 333 9.47 -32.57 11.94
N ASN A 334 10.28 -31.55 11.83
CA ASN A 334 10.48 -30.82 10.59
C ASN A 334 11.94 -30.39 10.47
N ALA A 335 12.51 -30.57 9.29
CA ALA A 335 13.81 -30.05 8.92
C ALA A 335 13.67 -29.22 7.66
N ALA A 336 14.16 -27.99 7.68
CA ALA A 336 14.13 -27.09 6.54
C ALA A 336 15.50 -26.48 6.32
N TYR A 337 15.91 -26.43 5.07
CA TYR A 337 17.08 -25.71 4.58
C TYR A 337 16.65 -24.69 3.57
N ARG A 338 17.14 -23.47 3.70
CA ARG A 338 16.95 -22.38 2.76
C ARG A 338 18.29 -21.76 2.43
N GLU A 339 18.50 -21.50 1.17
CA GLU A 339 19.65 -20.77 0.67
C GLU A 339 19.15 -19.66 -0.25
N LYS A 340 19.68 -18.46 -0.11
CA LYS A 340 19.41 -17.34 -0.99
C LYS A 340 20.69 -16.65 -1.36
N PHE A 341 20.99 -16.64 -2.64
CA PHE A 341 22.12 -15.90 -3.21
C PHE A 341 21.57 -14.71 -3.96
N ILE A 342 22.09 -13.53 -3.64
CA ILE A 342 21.78 -12.26 -4.33
C ILE A 342 23.10 -11.68 -4.76
N SER A 343 23.24 -11.37 -6.04
CA SER A 343 24.40 -10.68 -6.59
C SER A 343 23.92 -9.44 -7.34
N GLY A 344 24.42 -8.31 -6.98
CA GLY A 344 24.16 -7.03 -7.62
C GLY A 344 25.45 -6.25 -7.82
N PRO A 345 25.39 -5.06 -8.43
CA PRO A 345 26.59 -4.26 -8.75
C PRO A 345 27.37 -3.78 -7.52
N THR A 346 26.67 -3.57 -6.40
CA THR A 346 27.27 -3.00 -5.17
C THR A 346 27.39 -4.00 -4.04
N THR A 347 26.62 -5.10 -4.07
CA THR A 347 26.59 -6.09 -2.97
C THR A 347 26.40 -7.51 -3.47
N ILE A 348 27.00 -8.44 -2.77
CA ILE A 348 26.77 -9.88 -2.93
C ILE A 348 26.37 -10.42 -1.57
N ASP A 349 25.16 -10.99 -1.47
CA ASP A 349 24.63 -11.59 -0.26
C ASP A 349 24.46 -13.10 -0.46
N SER A 350 24.96 -13.88 0.49
CA SER A 350 24.70 -15.31 0.61
C SER A 350 24.09 -15.58 1.98
N ILE A 351 22.83 -16.00 1.99
CA ILE A 351 22.05 -16.28 3.20
C ILE A 351 21.74 -17.77 3.21
N LYS A 352 22.10 -18.46 4.28
CA LYS A 352 21.77 -19.86 4.54
C LYS A 352 21.06 -20.00 5.87
N ASP A 353 19.92 -20.66 5.85
CA ASP A 353 19.11 -20.91 7.03
C ASP A 353 18.87 -22.40 7.18
N ILE A 354 19.16 -22.93 8.35
CA ILE A 354 18.81 -24.30 8.78
C ILE A 354 17.79 -24.18 9.91
N ASN A 355 16.69 -24.88 9.77
CA ASN A 355 15.63 -24.92 10.77
C ASN A 355 15.27 -26.38 11.06
N LEU A 356 15.52 -26.83 12.28
CA LEU A 356 15.16 -28.16 12.75
C LEU A 356 14.16 -28.01 13.89
N SER A 357 13.02 -28.67 13.81
CA SER A 357 12.05 -28.64 14.92
C SER A 357 11.55 -30.04 15.22
N ALA A 358 11.36 -30.30 16.50
CA ALA A 358 10.73 -31.49 17.02
C ALA A 358 9.70 -31.12 18.09
N GLY A 359 8.55 -31.77 18.05
CA GLY A 359 7.49 -31.51 19.00
C GLY A 359 6.76 -32.78 19.39
N TYR A 360 6.28 -32.80 20.60
CA TYR A 360 5.38 -33.80 21.12
C TYR A 360 4.10 -33.13 21.62
N GLY A 361 2.94 -33.61 21.16
CA GLY A 361 1.66 -33.02 21.55
C GLY A 361 0.66 -34.12 21.89
N TYR A 362 0.21 -34.15 23.11
CA TYR A 362 -0.71 -35.18 23.62
C TYR A 362 -2.01 -34.58 24.13
N SER A 363 -3.12 -35.17 23.70
CA SER A 363 -4.48 -34.84 24.17
C SER A 363 -5.14 -36.08 24.74
N PRO A 364 -5.13 -36.24 26.06
CA PRO A 364 -5.73 -37.37 26.73
C PRO A 364 -7.22 -37.50 26.40
N LYS A 365 -7.67 -38.71 26.22
CA LYS A 365 -9.10 -39.07 26.10
C LYS A 365 -9.47 -40.06 27.18
N LEU A 366 -9.53 -39.55 28.42
CA LEU A 366 -9.92 -40.33 29.58
C LEU A 366 -11.37 -40.01 29.95
N ALA A 367 -12.01 -40.85 30.75
CA ALA A 367 -13.34 -40.58 31.26
C ALA A 367 -13.32 -39.51 32.33
N ASP A 368 -14.26 -38.58 32.27
CA ASP A 368 -14.41 -37.56 33.32
C ASP A 368 -15.00 -38.19 34.61
N LEU A 369 -14.57 -37.67 35.72
CA LEU A 369 -15.13 -38.06 37.04
C LEU A 369 -16.48 -37.35 37.21
N LYS A 370 -17.47 -38.07 37.73
CA LYS A 370 -18.75 -37.50 38.13
C LYS A 370 -18.71 -37.19 39.61
N LEU A 371 -18.64 -35.94 40.00
CA LEU A 371 -18.65 -35.45 41.37
C LEU A 371 -19.79 -34.43 41.53
N PHE A 372 -20.64 -34.62 42.54
CA PHE A 372 -21.80 -33.72 42.78
C PHE A 372 -22.68 -33.47 41.56
N GLY A 373 -22.84 -34.45 40.65
CA GLY A 373 -23.61 -34.31 39.44
C GLY A 373 -22.91 -33.55 38.28
N MET A 374 -21.69 -33.06 38.49
CA MET A 374 -20.88 -32.38 37.49
C MET A 374 -19.79 -33.31 36.95
N ALA A 375 -19.53 -33.22 35.63
CA ALA A 375 -18.40 -33.89 35.04
C ALA A 375 -17.12 -33.07 35.32
N MET A 376 -16.19 -33.65 36.04
CA MET A 376 -14.91 -33.06 36.40
C MET A 376 -13.78 -33.78 35.68
N ARG A 377 -12.98 -33.01 34.95
CA ARG A 377 -11.79 -33.51 34.26
C ARG A 377 -10.56 -33.36 35.18
N TYR A 378 -9.83 -34.43 35.42
CA TYR A 378 -8.65 -34.46 36.26
C TYR A 378 -7.33 -34.49 35.48
N TYR A 379 -7.42 -34.38 34.15
CA TYR A 379 -6.29 -34.41 33.23
C TYR A 379 -6.33 -33.20 32.26
N PRO A 380 -5.19 -32.76 31.72
CA PRO A 380 -5.17 -31.64 30.81
C PRO A 380 -5.86 -31.96 29.46
N ASN A 381 -6.50 -30.98 28.87
CA ASN A 381 -7.11 -31.12 27.53
C ASN A 381 -6.05 -31.41 26.46
N ASN A 382 -4.94 -30.72 26.56
CA ASN A 382 -3.75 -30.97 25.77
C ASN A 382 -2.50 -30.53 26.50
N PHE A 383 -1.41 -31.15 26.12
CA PHE A 383 -0.06 -30.81 26.55
C PHE A 383 0.85 -30.85 25.32
N ARG A 384 1.69 -29.84 25.13
CA ARG A 384 2.64 -29.78 24.03
C ARG A 384 4.00 -29.32 24.53
N ILE A 385 5.05 -29.95 24.06
CA ILE A 385 6.44 -29.51 24.20
C ILE A 385 7.08 -29.55 22.83
N GLY A 386 7.99 -28.66 22.58
CA GLY A 386 8.72 -28.63 21.34
C GLY A 386 10.02 -27.87 21.47
N SER A 387 10.96 -28.21 20.62
CA SER A 387 12.22 -27.50 20.48
C SER A 387 12.49 -27.23 19.01
N THR A 388 12.98 -26.05 18.73
CA THR A 388 13.37 -25.61 17.41
C THR A 388 14.81 -25.11 17.47
N TYR A 389 15.65 -25.65 16.62
CA TYR A 389 17.00 -25.18 16.36
C TYR A 389 16.99 -24.39 15.06
N SER A 390 17.49 -23.16 15.08
CA SER A 390 17.58 -22.27 13.93
C SER A 390 18.99 -21.71 13.85
N GLN A 391 19.62 -21.91 12.71
CA GLN A 391 20.92 -21.34 12.39
C GLN A 391 20.79 -20.49 11.14
N ALA A 392 21.16 -19.23 11.23
CA ALA A 392 21.22 -18.30 10.13
C ALA A 392 22.70 -17.93 9.87
N GLU A 393 23.16 -18.12 8.64
CA GLU A 393 24.49 -17.69 8.19
C GLU A 393 24.29 -16.65 7.09
N THR A 394 24.70 -15.42 7.36
CA THR A 394 24.64 -14.34 6.37
C THR A 394 26.04 -13.87 6.07
N ARG A 395 26.46 -14.00 4.81
CA ARG A 395 27.70 -13.43 4.30
C ARG A 395 27.36 -12.34 3.32
N ARG A 396 27.70 -11.13 3.66
CA ARG A 396 27.52 -9.94 2.83
C ARG A 396 28.87 -9.41 2.38
N TYR A 397 28.98 -9.18 1.09
CA TYR A 397 30.16 -8.57 0.50
C TYR A 397 29.77 -7.26 -0.15
N LYS A 398 30.56 -6.23 0.08
CA LYS A 398 30.49 -4.97 -0.67
C LYS A 398 31.43 -5.06 -1.86
N VAL A 399 30.88 -4.81 -3.04
CA VAL A 399 31.63 -4.74 -4.29
C VAL A 399 32.16 -3.32 -4.46
N LEU A 400 33.48 -3.16 -4.55
CA LEU A 400 34.17 -1.93 -4.87
C LEU A 400 34.80 -2.10 -6.26
N ARG A 401 35.25 -1.01 -6.91
CA ARG A 401 35.78 -1.03 -8.28
C ARG A 401 36.81 -2.15 -8.52
N ASP A 402 37.71 -2.38 -7.56
CA ASP A 402 38.83 -3.33 -7.73
C ASP A 402 38.91 -4.37 -6.60
N SER A 403 37.93 -4.45 -5.73
CA SER A 403 37.96 -5.37 -4.59
C SER A 403 36.56 -5.72 -4.08
N VAL A 404 36.46 -6.85 -3.41
CA VAL A 404 35.26 -7.31 -2.73
C VAL A 404 35.57 -7.44 -1.24
N VAL A 405 34.86 -6.69 -0.41
CA VAL A 405 35.09 -6.64 1.04
C VAL A 405 33.97 -7.34 1.78
N LEU A 406 34.31 -8.32 2.62
CA LEU A 406 33.34 -8.98 3.50
C LEU A 406 32.89 -8.02 4.60
N ILE A 407 31.56 -7.87 4.73
CA ILE A 407 30.93 -7.19 5.87
C ILE A 407 30.56 -8.28 6.86
N GLU A 408 31.15 -8.26 8.03
CA GLU A 408 30.80 -9.19 9.09
C GLU A 408 29.32 -9.03 9.48
N SER A 409 28.63 -10.15 9.58
CA SER A 409 27.25 -10.21 10.04
C SER A 409 27.17 -11.22 11.18
N PRO A 410 26.37 -10.96 12.22
CA PRO A 410 26.15 -11.95 13.26
C PRO A 410 25.47 -13.18 12.67
N ASN A 411 25.99 -14.35 13.01
CA ASN A 411 25.45 -15.64 12.60
C ASN A 411 24.85 -16.35 13.83
N PRO A 412 23.65 -15.96 14.28
CA PRO A 412 23.06 -16.47 15.48
C PRO A 412 22.65 -17.95 15.31
N VAL A 413 22.90 -18.73 16.36
CA VAL A 413 22.40 -20.10 16.46
C VAL A 413 21.41 -20.13 17.62
N ILE A 414 20.12 -20.10 17.28
CA ILE A 414 19.05 -19.98 18.27
C ILE A 414 18.36 -21.31 18.50
N ARG A 415 18.30 -21.74 19.74
CA ARG A 415 17.43 -22.82 20.19
C ARG A 415 16.20 -22.20 20.85
N THR A 416 15.03 -22.58 20.42
CA THR A 416 13.77 -22.16 21.00
C THR A 416 13.03 -23.35 21.55
N ASP A 417 12.85 -23.36 22.87
CA ASP A 417 12.08 -24.36 23.57
C ASP A 417 10.70 -23.78 23.91
N GLN A 418 9.65 -24.59 23.73
CA GLN A 418 8.28 -24.19 24.03
C GLN A 418 7.55 -25.28 24.77
N ALA A 419 6.72 -24.89 25.73
CA ALA A 419 5.78 -25.78 26.39
C ALA A 419 4.42 -25.13 26.52
N SER A 420 3.36 -25.88 26.32
CA SER A 420 2.00 -25.39 26.52
C SER A 420 1.11 -26.45 27.14
N ILE A 421 0.21 -26.01 28.02
CA ILE A 421 -0.79 -26.84 28.66
C ILE A 421 -2.15 -26.11 28.59
N SER A 422 -3.20 -26.85 28.32
CA SER A 422 -4.58 -26.37 28.44
C SER A 422 -5.35 -27.32 29.30
N TYR A 423 -6.11 -26.78 30.25
CA TYR A 423 -6.84 -27.52 31.24
C TYR A 423 -8.23 -26.93 31.49
N SER A 424 -9.22 -27.78 31.44
CA SER A 424 -10.61 -27.42 31.78
C SER A 424 -11.15 -28.40 32.81
N PRO A 425 -10.98 -28.09 34.10
CA PRO A 425 -11.45 -28.98 35.18
C PRO A 425 -12.95 -29.23 35.13
N VAL A 426 -13.71 -28.22 34.76
CA VAL A 426 -15.16 -28.28 34.52
C VAL A 426 -15.46 -27.50 33.25
N ASN A 427 -16.59 -27.72 32.59
CA ASN A 427 -16.95 -27.03 31.35
C ASN A 427 -16.99 -25.51 31.48
N ALA A 428 -17.25 -25.01 32.69
CA ALA A 428 -17.30 -23.57 32.97
C ALA A 428 -15.91 -22.91 33.09
N ILE A 429 -14.84 -23.66 33.30
CA ILE A 429 -13.49 -23.15 33.61
C ILE A 429 -12.52 -23.67 32.56
N THR A 430 -11.80 -22.79 31.93
CA THR A 430 -10.69 -23.14 31.03
C THR A 430 -9.48 -22.30 31.39
N THR A 431 -8.34 -22.96 31.55
CA THR A 431 -7.04 -22.29 31.73
C THR A 431 -6.03 -22.80 30.71
N SER A 432 -5.15 -21.94 30.26
CA SER A 432 -4.03 -22.33 29.43
C SER A 432 -2.78 -21.55 29.79
N TYR A 433 -1.65 -22.22 29.74
CA TYR A 433 -0.35 -21.61 29.93
C TYR A 433 0.58 -22.01 28.80
N ASN A 434 1.30 -21.05 28.27
CA ASN A 434 2.30 -21.23 27.23
C ASN A 434 3.56 -20.51 27.61
N ILE A 435 4.70 -21.18 27.44
CA ILE A 435 6.03 -20.61 27.64
C ILE A 435 6.89 -20.92 26.42
N LYS A 436 7.63 -19.91 25.96
CA LYS A 436 8.59 -20.00 24.88
C LYS A 436 9.87 -19.27 25.29
N SER A 437 10.98 -19.96 25.25
CA SER A 437 12.31 -19.44 25.58
C SER A 437 13.24 -19.65 24.39
N SER A 438 13.89 -18.59 23.95
CA SER A 438 14.89 -18.64 22.88
C SER A 438 16.27 -18.35 23.45
N ASN A 439 17.21 -19.25 23.19
CA ASN A 439 18.57 -19.21 23.70
C ASN A 439 19.53 -19.13 22.53
N ASP A 440 20.48 -18.22 22.57
CA ASP A 440 21.60 -18.23 21.66
C ASP A 440 22.63 -19.25 22.17
N ILE A 441 22.90 -20.26 21.36
CA ILE A 441 23.79 -21.37 21.71
C ILE A 441 25.24 -20.92 21.74
N ASN A 442 25.61 -19.99 20.83
CA ASN A 442 26.99 -19.49 20.72
C ASN A 442 27.44 -18.75 21.99
N PHE A 443 26.51 -18.03 22.60
CA PHE A 443 26.76 -17.24 23.81
C PHE A 443 26.20 -17.89 25.08
N SER A 444 25.59 -19.07 24.97
CA SER A 444 24.93 -19.76 26.09
C SER A 444 23.96 -18.88 26.88
N ARG A 445 23.25 -17.98 26.17
CA ARG A 445 22.41 -16.95 26.78
C ARG A 445 20.98 -17.01 26.25
N GLU A 446 20.02 -16.84 27.16
CA GLU A 446 18.62 -16.61 26.77
C GLU A 446 18.45 -15.21 26.16
N VAL A 447 17.98 -15.15 24.91
CA VAL A 447 17.80 -13.90 24.16
C VAL A 447 16.37 -13.38 24.22
N SER A 448 15.39 -14.25 24.41
CA SER A 448 14.00 -13.84 24.60
C SER A 448 13.19 -14.89 25.34
N ARG A 449 12.18 -14.41 26.04
CA ARG A 449 11.22 -15.26 26.76
C ARG A 449 9.82 -14.69 26.62
N ASN A 450 8.87 -15.55 26.30
CA ASN A 450 7.46 -15.20 26.21
C ASN A 450 6.66 -16.17 27.07
N GLU A 451 5.81 -15.63 27.94
CA GLU A 451 4.88 -16.41 28.76
C GLU A 451 3.47 -15.85 28.58
N ASN A 452 2.51 -16.73 28.36
CA ASN A 452 1.11 -16.36 28.24
C ASN A 452 0.28 -17.23 29.16
N LEU A 453 -0.52 -16.62 30.00
CA LEU A 453 -1.52 -17.28 30.82
C LEU A 453 -2.90 -16.77 30.40
N ALA A 454 -3.83 -17.67 30.18
CA ALA A 454 -5.22 -17.33 29.97
C ALA A 454 -6.10 -18.15 30.91
N PHE A 455 -7.03 -17.49 31.56
CA PHE A 455 -8.05 -18.07 32.39
C PHE A 455 -9.43 -17.60 31.89
N SER A 456 -10.37 -18.50 31.75
CA SER A 456 -11.74 -18.18 31.36
C SER A 456 -12.72 -18.91 32.25
N PHE A 457 -13.68 -18.19 32.75
CA PHE A 457 -14.79 -18.70 33.57
C PHE A 457 -16.10 -18.31 32.91
N SER A 458 -16.87 -19.30 32.48
CA SER A 458 -18.16 -19.15 31.80
C SER A 458 -19.26 -19.87 32.58
N PRO A 459 -19.70 -19.31 33.71
CA PRO A 459 -20.71 -19.97 34.55
C PRO A 459 -22.09 -19.97 33.87
N HIS A 460 -22.88 -20.98 34.14
CA HIS A 460 -24.28 -21.09 33.71
C HIS A 460 -25.17 -20.73 34.91
N ILE A 461 -25.20 -19.46 35.28
CA ILE A 461 -25.95 -19.03 36.49
C ILE A 461 -27.44 -18.95 36.19
N LEU A 462 -27.78 -18.38 35.01
CA LEU A 462 -29.16 -18.24 34.55
C LEU A 462 -29.25 -18.78 33.11
N ASP A 463 -30.24 -19.64 32.87
CA ASP A 463 -30.41 -20.26 31.52
C ASP A 463 -30.56 -19.24 30.37
N PHE A 464 -31.03 -18.04 30.70
CA PHE A 464 -31.26 -16.99 29.71
C PHE A 464 -30.09 -15.99 29.59
N THR A 465 -28.97 -16.24 30.28
CA THR A 465 -27.78 -15.40 30.17
C THR A 465 -26.56 -16.23 29.87
N THR A 466 -25.66 -15.68 29.06
CA THR A 466 -24.32 -16.20 28.87
C THR A 466 -23.34 -15.22 29.46
N GLN A 467 -22.61 -15.66 30.48
CA GLN A 467 -21.59 -14.86 31.15
C GLN A 467 -20.22 -15.47 30.85
N LYS A 468 -19.24 -14.63 30.55
CA LYS A 468 -17.86 -15.02 30.40
C LYS A 468 -16.98 -13.97 31.07
N PHE A 469 -16.14 -14.46 31.96
CA PHE A 469 -15.07 -13.70 32.59
C PHE A 469 -13.76 -14.27 32.09
N SER A 470 -12.86 -13.44 31.56
CA SER A 470 -11.54 -13.91 31.18
C SER A 470 -10.44 -13.02 31.75
N TYR A 471 -9.35 -13.65 32.12
CA TYR A 471 -8.11 -12.98 32.46
C TYR A 471 -7.02 -13.51 31.54
N THR A 472 -6.33 -12.62 30.87
CA THR A 472 -5.20 -12.98 30.03
C THR A 472 -4.00 -12.15 30.42
N THR A 473 -2.83 -12.76 30.43
CA THR A 473 -1.57 -12.03 30.60
C THR A 473 -0.55 -12.54 29.59
N ARG A 474 0.22 -11.61 29.06
CA ARG A 474 1.31 -11.84 28.12
C ARG A 474 2.56 -11.13 28.61
N TYR A 475 3.55 -11.91 28.94
CA TYR A 475 4.87 -11.44 29.30
C TYR A 475 5.85 -11.65 28.15
N ASN A 476 6.58 -10.61 27.78
CA ASN A 476 7.64 -10.64 26.80
C ASN A 476 8.91 -10.07 27.43
N GLU A 477 10.00 -10.84 27.36
CA GLU A 477 11.34 -10.43 27.81
C GLU A 477 12.26 -10.49 26.60
N ASN A 478 13.05 -9.44 26.40
CA ASN A 478 14.07 -9.36 25.38
C ASN A 478 15.43 -9.07 26.03
N ASN A 479 16.40 -9.93 25.73
CA ASN A 479 17.77 -9.87 26.24
C ASN A 479 18.73 -9.78 25.06
N SER A 480 18.63 -8.71 24.25
CA SER A 480 19.49 -8.53 23.07
C SER A 480 20.96 -8.70 23.47
N ILE A 481 21.70 -9.45 22.65
CA ILE A 481 23.13 -9.71 22.87
C ILE A 481 23.93 -8.39 22.75
N GLU A 482 23.45 -7.48 21.91
CA GLU A 482 24.08 -6.18 21.69
C GLU A 482 23.81 -5.16 22.80
N LYS A 483 22.81 -5.41 23.66
CA LYS A 483 22.41 -4.50 24.70
C LYS A 483 23.09 -4.88 26.01
N VAL A 484 24.25 -4.28 26.23
CA VAL A 484 25.04 -4.45 27.47
C VAL A 484 25.32 -3.08 28.03
N GLU A 485 25.34 -3.00 29.36
CA GLU A 485 25.78 -1.79 30.07
C GLU A 485 27.11 -2.07 30.77
N ILE A 486 27.99 -1.08 30.81
CA ILE A 486 29.27 -1.18 31.50
C ILE A 486 29.06 -0.59 32.90
N ILE A 487 29.10 -1.45 33.91
CA ILE A 487 29.02 -1.08 35.33
C ILE A 487 30.30 -1.53 36.03
N ASP A 488 31.02 -0.62 36.62
CA ASP A 488 32.30 -0.87 37.29
C ASP A 488 33.35 -1.59 36.42
N GLY A 489 33.30 -1.38 35.11
CA GLY A 489 34.19 -2.02 34.12
C GLY A 489 33.73 -3.35 33.59
N ASP A 490 32.68 -3.93 34.14
CA ASP A 490 32.08 -5.18 33.69
C ASP A 490 30.92 -4.93 32.72
N SER A 491 30.88 -5.73 31.65
CA SER A 491 29.78 -5.71 30.67
C SER A 491 28.60 -6.52 31.17
N ILE A 492 27.59 -5.87 31.70
CA ILE A 492 26.40 -6.51 32.28
C ILE A 492 25.28 -6.53 31.24
N PRO A 493 24.74 -7.72 30.91
CA PRO A 493 23.60 -7.83 30.00
C PRO A 493 22.32 -7.30 30.65
N VAL A 494 21.64 -6.41 29.95
CA VAL A 494 20.37 -5.84 30.40
C VAL A 494 19.18 -6.44 29.66
N ARG A 495 18.04 -6.42 30.34
CA ARG A 495 16.79 -7.00 29.84
C ARG A 495 15.72 -5.93 29.73
N ASP A 496 14.87 -6.06 28.73
CA ASP A 496 13.65 -5.29 28.62
C ASP A 496 12.48 -6.26 28.81
N ALA A 497 11.55 -5.90 29.67
CA ALA A 497 10.41 -6.74 30.00
C ALA A 497 9.10 -5.97 29.83
N ILE A 498 8.16 -6.55 29.12
CA ILE A 498 6.82 -5.98 28.91
C ILE A 498 5.80 -7.02 29.37
N ASN A 499 4.94 -6.62 30.27
CA ASN A 499 3.76 -7.38 30.63
C ASN A 499 2.50 -6.66 30.15
N THR A 500 1.61 -7.40 29.50
CA THR A 500 0.28 -6.93 29.11
C THR A 500 -0.74 -7.87 29.70
N ASN A 501 -1.67 -7.37 30.49
CA ASN A 501 -2.78 -8.15 31.02
C ASN A 501 -4.12 -7.52 30.63
N ALA A 502 -5.15 -8.34 30.57
CA ALA A 502 -6.52 -7.92 30.31
C ALA A 502 -7.51 -8.73 31.12
N ILE A 503 -8.53 -8.05 31.61
CA ILE A 503 -9.72 -8.61 32.21
C ILE A 503 -10.89 -8.29 31.28
N ASP A 504 -11.57 -9.33 30.79
CA ASP A 504 -12.73 -9.16 29.94
C ASP A 504 -13.96 -9.75 30.59
N ILE A 505 -15.07 -9.04 30.49
CA ILE A 505 -16.38 -9.44 30.98
C ILE A 505 -17.37 -9.34 29.84
N ASP A 506 -17.89 -10.47 29.39
CA ASP A 506 -18.91 -10.54 28.36
C ASP A 506 -20.22 -11.04 28.97
N LEU A 507 -21.31 -10.35 28.73
CA LEU A 507 -22.65 -10.71 29.14
C LEU A 507 -23.61 -10.64 27.94
N ALA A 508 -24.19 -11.77 27.57
CA ALA A 508 -25.26 -11.80 26.58
C ALA A 508 -26.56 -12.28 27.23
N ILE A 509 -27.67 -11.62 26.89
CA ILE A 509 -29.01 -11.97 27.42
C ILE A 509 -29.82 -12.61 26.30
N ASN A 510 -30.23 -13.86 26.45
CA ASN A 510 -31.08 -14.54 25.49
C ASN A 510 -32.56 -14.22 25.73
N LEU A 511 -33.07 -13.26 25.01
CA LEU A 511 -34.46 -12.79 25.15
C LEU A 511 -35.48 -13.86 24.78
N GLN A 512 -35.17 -14.76 23.84
CA GLN A 512 -36.08 -15.83 23.46
C GLN A 512 -36.31 -16.83 24.62
N GLN A 513 -35.29 -17.13 25.36
CA GLN A 513 -35.42 -17.99 26.57
C GLN A 513 -36.24 -17.31 27.65
N ILE A 514 -36.12 -16.00 27.83
CA ILE A 514 -36.97 -15.22 28.72
C ILE A 514 -38.44 -15.29 28.27
N GLY A 515 -38.71 -15.09 26.95
CA GLY A 515 -40.04 -15.18 26.41
C GLY A 515 -40.66 -16.57 26.53
N ASN A 516 -39.85 -17.63 26.48
CA ASN A 516 -40.32 -19.00 26.65
C ASN A 516 -40.72 -19.29 28.13
N LYS A 517 -40.06 -18.66 29.09
CA LYS A 517 -40.38 -18.78 30.55
C LYS A 517 -41.55 -17.87 30.93
N ILE A 518 -41.67 -16.69 30.28
CA ILE A 518 -42.69 -15.68 30.66
C ILE A 518 -43.57 -15.44 29.42
N ARG A 519 -44.67 -16.21 29.34
CA ARG A 519 -45.54 -16.25 28.14
C ARG A 519 -46.03 -14.87 27.65
N PHE A 520 -46.34 -13.93 28.51
CA PHE A 520 -46.81 -12.62 28.10
C PHE A 520 -45.72 -11.78 27.40
N LEU A 521 -44.42 -12.05 27.66
CA LEU A 521 -43.28 -11.40 27.00
C LEU A 521 -42.91 -12.04 25.66
N GLN A 522 -43.46 -13.21 25.33
CA GLN A 522 -43.06 -13.97 24.16
C GLN A 522 -43.18 -13.19 22.83
N GLY A 523 -44.18 -12.34 22.70
CA GLY A 523 -44.35 -11.47 21.54
C GLY A 523 -43.28 -10.38 21.44
N LEU A 524 -42.96 -9.75 22.59
CA LEU A 524 -41.95 -8.69 22.65
C LEU A 524 -40.54 -9.24 22.47
N THR A 525 -40.20 -10.36 23.11
CA THR A 525 -38.85 -10.94 23.02
C THR A 525 -38.50 -11.45 21.62
N LYS A 526 -39.47 -11.73 20.77
CA LYS A 526 -39.24 -12.08 19.35
C LYS A 526 -38.87 -10.86 18.49
N LEU A 527 -39.20 -9.67 18.98
CA LEU A 527 -38.92 -8.41 18.25
C LEU A 527 -37.51 -7.89 18.48
N PHE A 528 -36.89 -8.23 19.61
CA PHE A 528 -35.56 -7.75 19.94
C PHE A 528 -34.51 -8.83 19.75
N THR A 529 -33.33 -8.44 19.29
CA THR A 529 -32.13 -9.32 19.28
C THR A 529 -31.50 -9.31 20.67
N ASN A 530 -30.76 -10.36 20.98
CA ASN A 530 -30.10 -10.51 22.26
C ASN A 530 -29.18 -9.30 22.57
N PRO A 531 -29.41 -8.60 23.69
CA PRO A 531 -28.47 -7.59 24.14
C PRO A 531 -27.14 -8.22 24.53
N ASN A 532 -26.06 -7.60 24.09
CA ASN A 532 -24.70 -7.98 24.47
C ASN A 532 -24.02 -6.78 25.12
N PHE A 533 -23.40 -7.05 26.24
CA PHE A 533 -22.52 -6.12 26.94
C PHE A 533 -21.13 -6.72 26.98
N SER A 534 -20.09 -5.94 26.66
CA SER A 534 -18.72 -6.34 26.86
C SER A 534 -17.93 -5.20 27.51
N TYR A 535 -17.10 -5.57 28.45
CA TYR A 535 -16.19 -4.69 29.16
C TYR A 535 -14.81 -5.29 29.18
N SER A 536 -13.80 -4.55 28.77
CA SER A 536 -12.40 -4.95 28.77
C SER A 536 -11.57 -3.89 29.49
N LEU A 537 -10.76 -4.33 30.42
CA LEU A 537 -9.76 -3.51 31.10
C LEU A 537 -8.40 -4.12 30.81
N SER A 538 -7.53 -3.43 30.07
CA SER A 538 -6.19 -3.90 29.79
C SER A 538 -5.14 -2.96 30.36
N ARG A 539 -4.02 -3.54 30.79
CA ARG A 539 -2.85 -2.80 31.26
C ARG A 539 -1.60 -3.37 30.61
N SER A 540 -0.71 -2.51 30.21
CA SER A 540 0.62 -2.85 29.74
C SER A 540 1.67 -2.06 30.53
N ALA A 541 2.63 -2.76 31.10
CA ALA A 541 3.78 -2.18 31.80
C ALA A 541 5.06 -2.62 31.09
N GLY A 542 5.85 -1.67 30.63
CA GLY A 542 7.16 -1.88 29.99
C GLY A 542 8.26 -1.37 30.90
N LEU A 543 9.17 -2.25 31.28
CA LEU A 543 10.31 -2.01 32.13
C LEU A 543 11.58 -2.25 31.33
N TYR A 544 12.47 -1.29 31.33
CA TYR A 544 13.65 -1.30 30.47
C TYR A 544 14.94 -1.29 31.28
N SER A 545 15.98 -1.87 30.68
CA SER A 545 17.33 -1.93 31.27
C SER A 545 17.38 -2.56 32.66
N LEU A 546 16.71 -3.70 32.83
CA LEU A 546 16.69 -4.48 34.06
C LEU A 546 17.97 -5.32 34.18
N LEU A 547 18.53 -5.38 35.38
CA LEU A 547 19.72 -6.19 35.70
C LEU A 547 19.38 -7.66 36.08
N GLY A 548 18.09 -8.02 36.01
CA GLY A 548 17.61 -9.37 36.29
C GLY A 548 16.20 -9.59 35.78
N ARG A 549 15.67 -10.82 35.98
CA ARG A 549 14.30 -11.15 35.61
C ARG A 549 13.32 -10.65 36.67
N PRO A 550 12.20 -10.00 36.25
CA PRO A 550 11.13 -9.63 37.17
C PRO A 550 10.55 -10.82 37.94
N LYS A 551 10.03 -10.51 39.10
CA LYS A 551 9.31 -11.52 39.92
C LYS A 551 8.06 -12.04 39.19
N ARG A 552 7.54 -13.20 39.69
CA ARG A 552 6.38 -13.85 39.05
C ARG A 552 5.11 -13.00 39.08
N GLU A 553 4.96 -12.16 40.10
CA GLU A 553 3.84 -11.21 40.23
C GLU A 553 3.77 -10.26 39.06
N PHE A 554 4.93 -9.74 38.56
CA PHE A 554 5.00 -8.95 37.35
C PHE A 554 4.76 -9.82 36.10
N ILE A 555 5.36 -11.02 36.03
CA ILE A 555 5.20 -11.93 34.88
C ILE A 555 3.73 -12.28 34.66
N PHE A 556 2.98 -12.52 35.70
CA PHE A 556 1.56 -12.84 35.63
C PHE A 556 0.64 -11.62 35.69
N GLY A 557 1.18 -10.39 35.74
CA GLY A 557 0.42 -9.16 35.66
C GLY A 557 -0.29 -8.76 36.97
N PHE A 558 0.07 -9.35 38.11
CA PHE A 558 -0.51 -9.02 39.40
C PHE A 558 0.13 -7.78 40.04
N SER A 559 1.36 -7.44 39.65
CA SER A 559 2.07 -6.23 40.06
C SER A 559 2.65 -5.50 38.86
N PRO A 560 2.65 -4.17 38.84
CA PRO A 560 3.36 -3.37 37.80
C PRO A 560 4.86 -3.27 38.07
N GLU A 561 5.33 -3.59 39.27
CA GLU A 561 6.71 -3.40 39.69
C GLU A 561 7.53 -4.66 39.49
N ALA A 562 8.75 -4.51 38.96
CA ALA A 562 9.64 -5.65 38.72
C ALA A 562 10.29 -6.21 39.98
N GLU A 563 10.44 -5.37 41.01
CA GLU A 563 11.24 -5.65 42.21
C GLU A 563 12.67 -6.15 41.89
N VAL A 564 13.28 -5.61 40.84
CA VAL A 564 14.61 -5.94 40.34
C VAL A 564 15.39 -4.64 40.11
N ASN A 565 16.70 -4.65 40.37
CA ASN A 565 17.56 -3.54 40.12
C ASN A 565 17.55 -3.17 38.64
N LYS A 566 17.53 -1.86 38.33
CA LYS A 566 17.59 -1.32 36.99
C LYS A 566 18.61 -0.16 36.91
N ILE A 567 18.96 0.18 35.70
CA ILE A 567 19.83 1.32 35.44
C ILE A 567 19.05 2.62 35.63
N ILE A 568 19.65 3.58 36.31
CA ILE A 568 19.00 4.78 36.90
C ILE A 568 18.26 5.64 35.87
N ASN A 569 18.63 5.62 34.59
CA ASN A 569 18.09 6.51 33.56
C ASN A 569 17.09 5.85 32.58
N ALA A 570 16.68 4.61 32.83
CA ALA A 570 15.73 3.92 31.97
C ALA A 570 14.31 4.39 32.26
N LYS A 571 13.64 4.93 31.25
CA LYS A 571 12.24 5.40 31.35
C LYS A 571 11.29 4.23 31.11
N ASP A 572 10.61 3.83 32.18
CA ASP A 572 9.53 2.83 32.10
C ASP A 572 8.33 3.40 31.36
N SER A 573 7.53 2.52 30.76
CA SER A 573 6.29 2.86 30.10
C SER A 573 5.11 2.15 30.73
N GLU A 574 4.01 2.86 30.83
CA GLU A 574 2.73 2.27 31.28
C GLU A 574 1.63 2.67 30.30
N LYS A 575 0.78 1.71 29.99
CA LYS A 575 -0.44 1.97 29.22
C LYS A 575 -1.60 1.24 29.90
N MET A 576 -2.72 1.90 30.00
CA MET A 576 -3.97 1.30 30.46
C MET A 576 -5.07 1.65 29.47
N SER A 577 -5.96 0.72 29.17
CA SER A 577 -7.14 0.98 28.37
C SER A 577 -8.37 0.32 28.98
N ARG A 578 -9.48 1.01 28.84
CA ARG A 578 -10.81 0.56 29.23
C ARG A 578 -11.71 0.65 28.01
N ASP A 579 -12.27 -0.47 27.63
CA ASP A 579 -13.17 -0.58 26.49
C ASP A 579 -14.51 -1.09 26.96
N MET A 580 -15.59 -0.43 26.54
CA MET A 580 -16.96 -0.81 26.85
C MET A 580 -17.80 -0.83 25.58
N SER A 581 -18.58 -1.88 25.42
CA SER A 581 -19.54 -1.92 24.32
C SER A 581 -20.89 -2.50 24.76
N ILE A 582 -21.96 -1.92 24.23
CA ILE A 582 -23.33 -2.41 24.39
C ILE A 582 -23.94 -2.47 23.01
N SER A 583 -24.54 -3.58 22.66
CA SER A 583 -25.24 -3.72 21.38
C SER A 583 -26.53 -4.53 21.52
N SER A 584 -27.51 -4.18 20.73
CA SER A 584 -28.75 -4.94 20.59
C SER A 584 -29.40 -4.58 19.24
N GLY A 585 -30.62 -5.06 19.00
CA GLY A 585 -31.33 -4.73 17.79
C GLY A 585 -32.81 -5.03 17.90
N PHE A 586 -33.53 -4.60 16.87
CA PHE A 586 -34.97 -4.81 16.73
C PHE A 586 -35.26 -5.43 15.38
N LYS A 587 -36.04 -6.48 15.35
CA LYS A 587 -36.43 -7.20 14.12
C LYS A 587 -37.94 -7.39 14.07
N TRP A 588 -38.58 -6.78 13.10
CA TRP A 588 -40.00 -6.91 12.91
C TRP A 588 -40.36 -7.03 11.43
N LYS A 589 -40.90 -8.16 11.03
CA LYS A 589 -41.27 -8.47 9.66
C LYS A 589 -40.10 -8.19 8.68
N ILE A 590 -40.15 -7.06 7.99
CA ILE A 590 -39.14 -6.65 7.00
C ILE A 590 -38.08 -5.73 7.57
N ILE A 591 -38.29 -5.20 8.77
CA ILE A 591 -37.43 -4.22 9.43
C ILE A 591 -36.41 -4.97 10.29
N ASN A 592 -35.15 -4.65 10.10
CA ASN A 592 -34.08 -5.05 11.01
C ASN A 592 -33.26 -3.82 11.36
N LEU A 593 -33.19 -3.51 12.63
CA LEU A 593 -32.46 -2.40 13.21
C LEU A 593 -31.46 -2.97 14.22
N SER A 594 -30.19 -2.64 14.12
CA SER A 594 -29.20 -2.90 15.14
C SER A 594 -28.58 -1.58 15.60
N TYR A 595 -28.30 -1.50 16.87
CA TYR A 595 -27.66 -0.34 17.47
C TYR A 595 -26.53 -0.78 18.40
N ALA A 596 -25.47 0.00 18.42
CA ALA A 596 -24.34 -0.22 19.31
C ALA A 596 -23.84 1.10 19.89
N TYR A 597 -23.38 1.01 21.09
CA TYR A 597 -22.58 2.01 21.78
C TYR A 597 -21.19 1.40 22.03
N ARG A 598 -20.13 2.15 21.74
CA ARG A 598 -18.76 1.77 22.08
C ARG A 598 -18.04 2.98 22.64
N GLU A 599 -17.31 2.74 23.69
CA GLU A 599 -16.43 3.72 24.32
C GLU A 599 -15.10 3.05 24.63
N SER A 600 -14.04 3.72 24.29
CA SER A 600 -12.68 3.31 24.63
C SER A 600 -11.95 4.49 25.23
N GLU A 601 -11.32 4.27 26.35
CA GLU A 601 -10.49 5.22 27.05
C GLU A 601 -9.12 4.60 27.27
N SER A 602 -8.08 5.31 26.94
CA SER A 602 -6.72 4.86 27.16
C SER A 602 -5.82 5.99 27.64
N TRP A 603 -4.90 5.65 28.50
CA TRP A 603 -3.79 6.54 28.84
C TRP A 603 -2.50 5.75 28.90
N GLY A 604 -1.41 6.37 28.55
CA GLY A 604 -0.11 5.72 28.55
C GLY A 604 0.99 6.61 28.00
N GLY A 605 2.21 6.18 28.26
CA GLY A 605 3.41 6.85 27.86
C GLY A 605 4.56 6.53 28.82
N SER A 606 5.62 7.33 28.81
CA SER A 606 6.61 7.30 29.88
C SER A 606 6.01 7.81 31.19
N ILE A 607 6.58 7.44 32.31
CA ILE A 607 6.09 7.85 33.63
C ILE A 607 5.98 9.38 33.73
N ASP A 608 6.90 10.12 33.09
CA ASP A 608 6.95 11.57 33.11
C ASP A 608 6.07 12.26 32.08
N ASN A 609 5.53 11.52 31.10
CA ASN A 609 4.78 12.09 30.00
C ASN A 609 3.68 11.12 29.52
N LYS A 610 2.57 11.11 30.26
CA LYS A 610 1.40 10.28 29.94
C LYS A 610 0.45 11.05 29.04
N ARG A 611 0.04 10.41 27.95
CA ARG A 611 -1.00 10.90 27.04
C ARG A 611 -2.26 10.08 27.24
N TRP A 612 -3.40 10.73 27.24
CA TRP A 612 -4.70 10.09 27.25
C TRP A 612 -5.37 10.21 25.89
N SER A 613 -6.26 9.28 25.62
CA SER A 613 -7.11 9.30 24.45
C SER A 613 -8.44 8.65 24.78
N THR A 614 -9.52 9.30 24.39
CA THR A 614 -10.87 8.72 24.47
C THR A 614 -11.45 8.62 23.08
N SER A 615 -12.18 7.55 22.83
CA SER A 615 -12.97 7.42 21.61
C SER A 615 -14.37 6.94 21.93
N ARG A 616 -15.36 7.50 21.28
CA ARG A 616 -16.76 7.18 21.46
C ARG A 616 -17.44 6.97 20.13
N THR A 617 -18.19 5.88 20.02
CA THR A 617 -19.03 5.64 18.84
C THR A 617 -20.47 5.56 19.31
N PHE A 618 -21.24 6.61 19.02
CA PHE A 618 -22.67 6.68 19.31
C PHE A 618 -23.33 7.84 18.55
N PRO A 619 -24.44 7.58 17.84
CA PRO A 619 -24.99 6.26 17.57
C PRO A 619 -24.18 5.46 16.54
N ASP A 620 -24.19 4.13 16.65
CA ASP A 620 -23.84 3.21 15.57
C ASP A 620 -25.12 2.41 15.29
N VAL A 621 -25.86 2.85 14.30
CA VAL A 621 -27.18 2.32 13.96
C VAL A 621 -27.15 1.75 12.56
N ARG A 622 -27.45 0.46 12.44
CA ARG A 622 -27.66 -0.19 11.15
C ARG A 622 -29.14 -0.52 10.97
N PHE A 623 -29.67 -0.05 9.90
CA PHE A 623 -31.05 -0.24 9.52
C PHE A 623 -31.11 -1.04 8.22
N SER A 624 -31.99 -2.02 8.15
CA SER A 624 -32.24 -2.73 6.90
C SER A 624 -33.73 -3.09 6.75
N LEU A 625 -34.21 -2.88 5.54
CA LEU A 625 -35.51 -3.34 5.08
C LEU A 625 -35.28 -4.42 4.02
N SER A 626 -35.94 -5.54 4.15
CA SER A 626 -35.85 -6.65 3.19
C SER A 626 -37.23 -7.08 2.73
N SER A 627 -37.34 -7.59 1.52
CA SER A 627 -38.60 -8.06 0.95
C SER A 627 -39.64 -6.94 0.78
N ILE A 628 -39.22 -5.73 0.43
CA ILE A 628 -40.07 -4.54 0.23
C ILE A 628 -41.04 -4.76 -0.93
N GLU A 629 -40.66 -5.58 -1.93
CA GLU A 629 -41.46 -5.91 -3.10
C GLU A 629 -42.84 -6.51 -2.74
N LYS A 630 -42.96 -7.09 -1.53
CA LYS A 630 -44.21 -7.71 -1.09
C LYS A 630 -45.32 -6.71 -0.74
N PHE A 631 -44.95 -5.42 -0.48
CA PHE A 631 -45.87 -4.42 0.06
C PHE A 631 -46.58 -3.55 -0.99
N TRP A 632 -45.99 -3.27 -2.18
CA TRP A 632 -46.51 -2.27 -3.11
C TRP A 632 -46.75 -2.80 -4.52
N LYS A 633 -47.30 -4.02 -4.67
CA LYS A 633 -47.50 -4.64 -5.99
C LYS A 633 -46.21 -4.67 -6.87
N LEU A 634 -45.07 -4.29 -6.30
CA LEU A 634 -43.78 -4.30 -6.99
C LEU A 634 -43.31 -5.72 -7.30
N LYS A 635 -43.89 -6.71 -6.67
CA LYS A 635 -43.67 -8.14 -6.92
C LYS A 635 -43.91 -8.54 -8.38
N ASN A 636 -44.66 -7.73 -9.15
CA ASN A 636 -44.89 -8.01 -10.58
C ASN A 636 -43.67 -7.65 -11.44
N ILE A 637 -42.83 -6.70 -11.00
CA ILE A 637 -41.68 -6.14 -11.72
C ILE A 637 -40.37 -6.59 -11.08
N LEU A 638 -40.32 -6.65 -9.76
CA LEU A 638 -39.11 -6.93 -8.99
C LEU A 638 -39.25 -8.31 -8.30
N SER A 639 -38.18 -9.06 -8.26
CA SER A 639 -38.06 -10.30 -7.52
C SER A 639 -37.64 -10.08 -6.07
N SER A 640 -36.82 -9.09 -5.82
CA SER A 640 -36.45 -8.65 -4.45
C SER A 640 -36.04 -7.18 -4.41
N ILE A 641 -36.35 -6.53 -3.27
CA ILE A 641 -35.85 -5.20 -2.92
C ILE A 641 -35.33 -5.25 -1.50
N SER A 642 -34.11 -4.74 -1.32
CA SER A 642 -33.55 -4.51 0.02
C SER A 642 -32.93 -3.11 0.11
N LEU A 643 -33.25 -2.42 1.20
CA LEU A 643 -32.64 -1.14 1.58
C LEU A 643 -31.85 -1.35 2.86
N SER A 644 -30.62 -0.91 2.90
CA SER A 644 -29.82 -0.90 4.12
C SER A 644 -29.13 0.44 4.28
N SER A 645 -28.92 0.86 5.51
CA SER A 645 -28.19 2.07 5.84
C SER A 645 -27.43 1.88 7.14
N ASN A 646 -26.27 2.53 7.24
CA ASN A 646 -25.50 2.63 8.46
C ASN A 646 -25.30 4.10 8.80
N LEU A 647 -25.71 4.50 10.01
CA LEU A 647 -25.42 5.80 10.60
C LEU A 647 -24.43 5.60 11.74
N ARG A 648 -23.29 6.26 11.67
CA ARG A 648 -22.27 6.22 12.71
C ARG A 648 -21.76 7.61 13.02
N ILE A 649 -21.70 7.93 14.31
CA ILE A 649 -20.97 9.09 14.82
C ILE A 649 -19.83 8.55 15.68
N TYR A 650 -18.63 8.99 15.36
CA TYR A 650 -17.40 8.62 16.03
C TYR A 650 -16.68 9.88 16.47
N GLU A 651 -16.36 9.94 17.75
CA GLU A 651 -15.66 11.06 18.36
C GLU A 651 -14.37 10.57 19.01
N THR A 652 -13.29 11.30 18.85
CA THR A 652 -12.03 11.08 19.56
C THR A 652 -11.55 12.37 20.19
N ARG A 653 -10.95 12.23 21.36
CA ARG A 653 -10.24 13.30 22.05
C ARG A 653 -8.94 12.75 22.57
N ASP A 654 -7.88 13.50 22.45
CA ASP A 654 -6.58 13.10 22.95
C ASP A 654 -5.78 14.30 23.44
N GLY A 655 -4.89 14.07 24.41
CA GLY A 655 -4.10 15.13 25.00
C GLY A 655 -3.20 14.65 26.14
N TYR A 656 -2.59 15.61 26.80
CA TYR A 656 -1.79 15.37 28.00
C TYR A 656 -2.63 15.56 29.29
N GLU A 657 -3.62 16.44 29.24
CA GLU A 657 -4.54 16.69 30.34
C GLU A 657 -5.99 16.40 29.89
N ILE A 658 -6.76 15.74 30.74
CA ILE A 658 -8.14 15.33 30.41
C ILE A 658 -9.06 16.53 30.13
N ASN A 659 -8.83 17.64 30.81
CA ASN A 659 -9.65 18.85 30.68
C ASN A 659 -9.23 19.74 29.49
N GLU A 660 -8.02 19.53 28.93
CA GLU A 660 -7.47 20.32 27.84
C GLU A 660 -6.98 19.38 26.71
N PRO A 661 -7.89 18.94 25.83
CA PRO A 661 -7.52 18.07 24.73
C PRO A 661 -6.62 18.80 23.72
N SER A 662 -5.54 18.14 23.30
CA SER A 662 -4.67 18.60 22.22
C SER A 662 -5.30 18.41 20.86
N GLY A 663 -6.21 17.46 20.73
CA GLY A 663 -6.93 17.16 19.51
C GLY A 663 -8.32 16.61 19.77
N GLU A 664 -9.25 17.05 18.93
CA GLU A 664 -10.60 16.51 18.88
C GLU A 664 -10.95 16.18 17.43
N THR A 665 -11.56 15.03 17.21
CA THR A 665 -12.08 14.66 15.88
C THR A 665 -13.50 14.13 16.05
N ARG A 666 -14.39 14.57 15.16
CA ARG A 666 -15.75 14.05 15.08
C ARG A 666 -16.04 13.64 13.65
N ASP A 667 -16.27 12.35 13.46
CA ASP A 667 -16.65 11.76 12.19
C ASP A 667 -18.13 11.37 12.20
N VAL A 668 -18.89 11.88 11.26
CA VAL A 668 -20.29 11.49 11.02
C VAL A 668 -20.33 10.77 9.68
N SER A 669 -20.88 9.57 9.62
CA SER A 669 -21.04 8.82 8.38
C SER A 669 -22.42 8.22 8.24
N LEU A 670 -22.94 8.30 7.00
CA LEU A 670 -24.23 7.73 6.61
C LEU A 670 -24.05 7.04 5.25
N SER A 671 -24.43 5.76 5.16
CA SER A 671 -24.17 4.95 3.97
C SER A 671 -25.40 4.12 3.59
N PRO A 672 -26.43 4.71 2.91
CA PRO A 672 -27.56 3.96 2.40
C PRO A 672 -27.18 3.15 1.14
N SER A 673 -27.77 1.96 1.01
CA SER A 673 -27.63 1.07 -0.14
C SER A 673 -28.97 0.43 -0.47
N LEU A 674 -29.40 0.59 -1.70
CA LEU A 674 -30.61 0.00 -2.25
C LEU A 674 -30.23 -1.06 -3.29
N ASN A 675 -30.67 -2.30 -3.06
CA ASN A 675 -30.45 -3.39 -4.02
C ASN A 675 -31.82 -3.82 -4.61
N LEU A 676 -31.86 -3.93 -5.92
CA LEU A 676 -33.04 -4.25 -6.70
C LEU A 676 -32.71 -5.47 -7.58
N GLN A 677 -33.51 -6.53 -7.49
CA GLN A 677 -33.48 -7.63 -8.41
C GLN A 677 -34.73 -7.59 -9.26
N TRP A 678 -34.54 -7.36 -10.55
CA TRP A 678 -35.63 -7.28 -11.50
C TRP A 678 -36.04 -8.70 -11.99
N LYS A 679 -37.28 -8.92 -12.25
CA LYS A 679 -37.72 -10.21 -12.85
C LYS A 679 -37.17 -10.45 -14.24
N SER A 680 -36.76 -9.39 -14.94
CA SER A 680 -36.03 -9.46 -16.20
C SER A 680 -34.63 -10.06 -16.09
N GLY A 681 -34.12 -10.30 -14.85
CA GLY A 681 -32.77 -10.78 -14.60
C GLY A 681 -31.74 -9.65 -14.39
N ILE A 682 -32.13 -8.38 -14.45
CA ILE A 682 -31.28 -7.25 -14.14
C ILE A 682 -31.07 -7.17 -12.63
N SER A 683 -29.82 -6.93 -12.20
CA SER A 683 -29.47 -6.57 -10.84
C SER A 683 -29.04 -5.10 -10.81
N SER A 684 -29.72 -4.30 -9.99
CA SER A 684 -29.37 -2.90 -9.81
C SER A 684 -29.00 -2.63 -8.35
N ARG A 685 -27.92 -1.90 -8.13
CA ARG A 685 -27.50 -1.42 -6.80
C ARG A 685 -27.30 0.07 -6.86
N ILE A 686 -27.92 0.80 -5.93
CA ILE A 686 -27.69 2.22 -5.73
C ILE A 686 -27.07 2.37 -4.35
N THR A 687 -25.93 2.97 -4.28
CA THR A 687 -25.21 3.26 -3.03
C THR A 687 -25.03 4.75 -2.90
N SER A 688 -25.13 5.25 -1.69
CA SER A 688 -24.71 6.62 -1.38
C SER A 688 -23.88 6.59 -0.10
N SER A 689 -22.91 7.43 0.00
CA SER A 689 -22.18 7.66 1.25
C SER A 689 -22.03 9.15 1.50
N PHE A 690 -22.24 9.51 2.72
CA PHE A 690 -21.95 10.84 3.21
C PHE A 690 -21.06 10.72 4.44
N SER A 691 -19.97 11.46 4.48
CA SER A 691 -19.17 11.61 5.69
C SER A 691 -18.75 13.06 5.90
N SER A 692 -18.78 13.49 7.16
CA SER A 692 -18.22 14.78 7.59
C SER A 692 -17.23 14.50 8.71
N ARG A 693 -16.03 15.04 8.58
CA ARG A 693 -14.97 15.00 9.58
C ARG A 693 -14.65 16.40 10.04
N TYR A 694 -14.95 16.67 11.28
CA TYR A 694 -14.50 17.87 11.98
C TYR A 694 -13.26 17.54 12.80
N THR A 695 -12.22 18.34 12.67
CA THR A 695 -10.96 18.20 13.44
C THR A 695 -10.61 19.54 14.06
N LYS A 696 -10.32 19.51 15.35
CA LYS A 696 -9.81 20.63 16.12
C LYS A 696 -8.47 20.25 16.73
N THR A 697 -7.44 21.01 16.44
CA THR A 697 -6.08 20.75 16.91
C THR A 697 -5.54 21.96 17.64
N HIS A 698 -4.95 21.76 18.79
CA HIS A 698 -4.29 22.80 19.56
C HIS A 698 -2.87 23.01 19.03
N THR A 699 -2.54 24.23 18.63
CA THR A 699 -1.26 24.57 17.99
C THR A 699 -0.27 25.27 18.92
N GLY A 700 -0.61 25.38 20.23
CA GLY A 700 0.17 26.05 21.28
C GLY A 700 -0.42 27.39 21.69
N GLY A 701 -0.26 27.73 22.99
CA GLY A 701 -0.98 28.85 23.58
C GLY A 701 -2.48 28.64 23.52
N ASN A 702 -3.27 29.68 23.35
CA ASN A 702 -4.75 29.60 23.22
C ASN A 702 -5.19 29.49 21.74
N MET A 703 -4.33 29.07 20.81
CA MET A 703 -4.66 28.96 19.39
C MET A 703 -5.13 27.56 19.01
N PHE A 704 -6.25 27.50 18.29
CA PHE A 704 -6.83 26.28 17.74
C PHE A 704 -6.82 26.36 16.23
N PHE A 705 -6.58 25.23 15.58
CA PHE A 705 -6.80 25.03 14.17
C PHE A 705 -8.01 24.12 14.01
N GLU A 706 -9.04 24.62 13.34
CA GLU A 706 -10.30 23.91 13.13
C GLU A 706 -10.54 23.70 11.64
N LYS A 707 -10.81 22.46 11.26
CA LYS A 707 -11.04 22.06 9.88
C LYS A 707 -12.23 21.13 9.79
N GLU A 708 -13.03 21.31 8.75
CA GLU A 708 -14.08 20.37 8.37
C GLU A 708 -13.81 19.83 6.97
N GLU A 709 -13.92 18.51 6.81
CA GLU A 709 -13.88 17.83 5.53
C GLU A 709 -15.16 17.04 5.32
N GLN A 710 -15.75 17.20 4.14
CA GLN A 710 -16.98 16.52 3.77
C GLN A 710 -16.75 15.70 2.52
N HIS A 711 -17.32 14.51 2.51
CA HIS A 711 -17.33 13.64 1.36
C HIS A 711 -18.75 13.16 1.10
N PHE A 712 -19.17 13.30 -0.14
CA PHE A 712 -20.43 12.76 -0.63
C PHE A 712 -20.16 11.91 -1.87
N GLU A 713 -20.74 10.72 -1.92
CA GLU A 713 -20.68 9.83 -3.06
C GLU A 713 -22.05 9.20 -3.33
N ILE A 714 -22.42 9.11 -4.58
CA ILE A 714 -23.57 8.34 -5.03
C ILE A 714 -23.19 7.53 -6.25
N GLY A 715 -23.45 6.22 -6.17
CA GLY A 715 -23.15 5.26 -7.24
C GLY A 715 -24.38 4.46 -7.62
N ALA A 716 -24.50 4.14 -8.90
CA ALA A 716 -25.48 3.22 -9.44
C ALA A 716 -24.75 2.18 -10.27
N SER A 717 -24.94 0.91 -9.93
CA SER A 717 -24.38 -0.23 -10.67
C SER A 717 -25.52 -1.12 -11.15
N ASN A 718 -25.53 -1.38 -12.45
CA ASN A 718 -26.51 -2.28 -13.07
C ASN A 718 -25.76 -3.42 -13.74
N SER A 719 -26.22 -4.64 -13.55
CA SER A 719 -25.67 -5.81 -14.24
C SER A 719 -26.81 -6.66 -14.82
N TYR A 720 -26.56 -7.17 -16.01
CA TYR A 720 -27.51 -8.05 -16.68
C TYR A 720 -26.76 -9.13 -17.46
N ALA A 721 -27.19 -10.37 -17.28
CA ALA A 721 -26.66 -11.50 -18.02
C ALA A 721 -27.79 -12.11 -18.88
N PHE A 722 -27.59 -12.13 -20.18
CA PHE A 722 -28.59 -12.73 -21.09
C PHE A 722 -27.94 -13.65 -22.12
N SER A 723 -28.70 -14.59 -22.58
CA SER A 723 -28.36 -15.48 -23.72
C SER A 723 -29.30 -15.21 -24.88
N ALA A 724 -28.77 -15.21 -26.09
CA ALA A 724 -29.53 -14.96 -27.31
C ALA A 724 -29.17 -15.99 -28.39
N PRO A 725 -29.55 -17.27 -28.22
CA PRO A 725 -29.22 -18.33 -29.18
C PRO A 725 -29.85 -18.10 -30.54
N THR A 726 -30.98 -17.40 -30.60
CA THR A 726 -31.67 -17.03 -31.88
C THR A 726 -31.04 -15.79 -32.53
N GLY A 727 -30.17 -15.09 -31.86
CA GLY A 727 -29.47 -13.92 -32.33
C GLY A 727 -30.21 -12.60 -32.12
N VAL A 728 -29.44 -11.54 -31.92
CA VAL A 728 -29.91 -10.15 -31.75
C VAL A 728 -29.43 -9.32 -32.95
N LYS A 729 -30.29 -8.47 -33.49
CA LYS A 729 -29.88 -7.44 -34.47
C LYS A 729 -29.20 -6.29 -33.74
N ILE A 730 -27.95 -6.06 -34.07
CA ILE A 730 -27.20 -4.89 -33.58
C ILE A 730 -27.13 -3.87 -34.72
N PRO A 731 -27.42 -2.59 -34.48
CA PRO A 731 -27.21 -1.53 -35.50
C PRO A 731 -25.81 -1.64 -36.09
N PHE A 732 -25.70 -1.53 -37.41
CA PHE A 732 -24.45 -1.61 -38.19
C PHE A 732 -23.77 -2.99 -38.25
N LEU A 733 -24.33 -4.04 -37.61
CA LEU A 733 -23.79 -5.39 -37.63
C LEU A 733 -24.84 -6.39 -38.14
N SER A 734 -24.39 -7.54 -38.67
CA SER A 734 -25.26 -8.65 -38.99
C SER A 734 -25.86 -9.27 -37.72
N LYS A 735 -26.89 -10.06 -37.84
CA LYS A 735 -27.51 -10.75 -36.70
C LYS A 735 -26.48 -11.60 -35.94
N VAL A 736 -26.16 -11.21 -34.69
CA VAL A 736 -25.20 -11.91 -33.83
C VAL A 736 -25.91 -12.88 -32.91
N ARG A 737 -25.43 -14.12 -32.85
CA ARG A 737 -25.95 -15.17 -31.96
C ARG A 737 -25.03 -15.37 -30.78
N PHE A 738 -25.58 -15.40 -29.58
CA PHE A 738 -24.87 -15.67 -28.34
C PHE A 738 -25.33 -17.03 -27.78
N SER A 739 -24.48 -18.04 -27.88
CA SER A 739 -24.71 -19.36 -27.30
C SER A 739 -24.46 -19.44 -25.80
N GLY A 740 -23.55 -18.57 -25.30
CA GLY A 740 -23.30 -18.39 -23.89
C GLY A 740 -23.94 -17.12 -23.35
N ASN A 741 -23.69 -16.81 -22.07
CA ASN A 741 -24.19 -15.59 -21.44
C ASN A 741 -23.33 -14.39 -21.84
N LEU A 742 -24.00 -13.37 -22.36
CA LEU A 742 -23.43 -12.03 -22.49
C LEU A 742 -23.71 -11.27 -21.20
N ASN A 743 -22.65 -10.90 -20.50
CA ASN A 743 -22.75 -10.11 -19.27
C ASN A 743 -22.54 -8.64 -19.61
N THR A 744 -23.48 -7.81 -19.21
CA THR A 744 -23.39 -6.36 -19.36
C THR A 744 -23.36 -5.72 -17.98
N ASN A 745 -22.56 -4.69 -17.81
CA ASN A 745 -22.52 -3.86 -16.62
C ASN A 745 -22.54 -2.38 -17.00
N LEU A 746 -23.16 -1.58 -16.16
CA LEU A 746 -23.13 -0.13 -16.24
C LEU A 746 -22.91 0.41 -14.84
N ASP A 747 -21.78 1.04 -14.62
CA ASP A 747 -21.46 1.68 -13.39
C ASP A 747 -21.42 3.21 -13.60
N VAL A 748 -22.16 3.92 -12.76
CA VAL A 748 -22.20 5.39 -12.75
C VAL A 748 -21.87 5.83 -11.35
N ASN A 749 -20.91 6.70 -11.19
CA ASN A 749 -20.52 7.22 -9.88
C ASN A 749 -20.31 8.73 -9.93
N TYR A 750 -20.81 9.41 -8.92
CA TYR A 750 -20.54 10.81 -8.66
C TYR A 750 -20.00 10.95 -7.24
N SER A 751 -18.87 11.62 -7.08
CA SER A 751 -18.31 11.92 -5.76
C SER A 751 -17.93 13.40 -5.68
N TRP A 752 -18.16 13.96 -4.50
CA TRP A 752 -17.79 15.32 -4.15
C TRP A 752 -16.98 15.32 -2.84
N ASN A 753 -15.92 16.09 -2.82
CA ASN A 753 -15.09 16.30 -1.64
C ASN A 753 -15.02 17.80 -1.36
N GLY A 754 -15.55 18.22 -0.22
CA GLY A 754 -15.47 19.56 0.29
C GLY A 754 -14.53 19.67 1.49
N GLY A 755 -13.94 20.80 1.69
CA GLY A 755 -13.13 21.09 2.88
C GLY A 755 -13.16 22.57 3.19
N GLN A 756 -13.25 22.89 4.47
CA GLN A 756 -13.22 24.25 5.00
C GLN A 756 -12.21 24.32 6.15
N ASP A 757 -11.33 25.28 6.09
CA ASP A 757 -10.56 25.75 7.22
C ASP A 757 -11.43 26.77 7.98
N ILE A 758 -11.96 26.33 9.11
CA ILE A 758 -12.89 27.13 9.91
C ILE A 758 -12.15 28.27 10.59
N THR A 759 -10.90 28.03 10.97
CA THR A 759 -10.07 29.03 11.66
C THR A 759 -9.82 30.24 10.78
N ASN A 760 -9.58 30.03 9.48
CA ASN A 760 -9.28 31.10 8.53
C ASN A 760 -10.47 31.46 7.63
N ASP A 761 -11.64 30.89 7.87
CA ASP A 761 -12.87 31.02 7.07
C ASP A 761 -12.60 30.88 5.56
N SER A 762 -11.83 29.86 5.21
CA SER A 762 -11.41 29.63 3.84
C SER A 762 -11.73 28.22 3.36
N LYS A 763 -12.08 28.05 2.10
CA LYS A 763 -12.23 26.73 1.49
C LYS A 763 -10.84 26.12 1.31
N SER A 764 -10.68 24.88 1.76
CA SER A 764 -9.44 24.11 1.60
C SER A 764 -9.56 23.05 0.52
N LYS A 765 -10.78 22.69 0.10
CA LYS A 765 -11.04 21.65 -0.91
C LYS A 765 -12.44 21.82 -1.51
N ASP A 766 -12.60 21.72 -2.81
CA ASP A 766 -13.88 21.70 -3.52
C ASP A 766 -13.72 20.96 -4.85
N ARG A 767 -13.82 19.64 -4.80
CA ARG A 767 -13.58 18.79 -5.95
C ARG A 767 -14.72 17.81 -6.16
N TYR A 768 -15.18 17.67 -7.40
CA TYR A 768 -16.07 16.58 -7.77
C TYR A 768 -15.49 15.71 -8.88
N ARG A 769 -15.95 14.47 -8.89
CA ARG A 769 -15.65 13.48 -9.91
C ARG A 769 -16.93 12.80 -10.36
N PHE A 770 -17.06 12.66 -11.66
CA PHE A 770 -18.14 11.89 -12.28
C PHE A 770 -17.54 10.80 -13.17
N THR A 771 -18.05 9.58 -13.08
CA THR A 771 -17.60 8.46 -13.91
C THR A 771 -18.78 7.68 -14.47
N ILE A 772 -18.68 7.27 -15.72
CA ILE A 772 -19.59 6.31 -16.35
C ILE A 772 -18.77 5.22 -16.98
N THR A 773 -19.07 3.96 -16.67
CA THR A 773 -18.31 2.82 -17.12
C THR A 773 -19.23 1.72 -17.59
N PRO A 774 -19.74 1.77 -18.83
CA PRO A 774 -20.41 0.64 -19.45
C PRO A 774 -19.40 -0.42 -19.88
N GLY A 775 -19.72 -1.67 -19.60
CA GLY A 775 -18.90 -2.82 -19.96
C GLY A 775 -19.73 -3.99 -20.48
N VAL A 776 -19.10 -4.81 -21.27
CA VAL A 776 -19.66 -6.05 -21.79
C VAL A 776 -18.60 -7.13 -21.79
N SER A 777 -18.98 -8.33 -21.37
CA SER A 777 -18.10 -9.50 -21.44
C SER A 777 -18.87 -10.73 -21.90
N TYR A 778 -18.19 -11.57 -22.66
CA TYR A 778 -18.76 -12.77 -23.24
C TYR A 778 -17.78 -13.95 -23.15
N ASN A 779 -18.30 -15.09 -22.76
CA ASN A 779 -17.54 -16.34 -22.76
C ASN A 779 -17.69 -17.02 -24.11
N PHE A 780 -16.67 -16.90 -24.97
CA PHE A 780 -16.64 -17.53 -26.29
C PHE A 780 -16.48 -19.05 -26.21
N ALA A 781 -15.76 -19.53 -25.20
CA ALA A 781 -15.56 -20.92 -24.85
C ALA A 781 -15.32 -21.04 -23.34
N SER A 782 -15.22 -22.28 -22.84
CA SER A 782 -14.90 -22.52 -21.41
C SER A 782 -13.56 -21.90 -20.96
N ASN A 783 -12.65 -21.69 -21.90
CA ASN A 783 -11.31 -21.18 -21.68
C ASN A 783 -11.01 -19.84 -22.41
N ILE A 784 -12.03 -19.23 -23.04
CA ILE A 784 -11.88 -17.96 -23.76
C ILE A 784 -12.99 -17.01 -23.32
N THR A 785 -12.59 -15.91 -22.72
CA THR A 785 -13.49 -14.80 -22.34
C THR A 785 -12.99 -13.53 -22.99
N GLY A 786 -13.86 -12.74 -23.56
CA GLY A 786 -13.50 -11.42 -24.08
C GLY A 786 -14.50 -10.36 -23.67
N GLY A 787 -14.14 -9.13 -23.78
CA GLY A 787 -14.99 -8.02 -23.40
C GLY A 787 -14.56 -6.67 -23.97
N ALA A 788 -15.44 -5.70 -23.79
CA ALA A 788 -15.18 -4.31 -24.08
C ALA A 788 -15.71 -3.44 -22.94
N ARG A 789 -15.04 -2.35 -22.68
CA ARG A 789 -15.40 -1.38 -21.66
C ARG A 789 -15.12 0.02 -22.17
N ILE A 790 -16.03 0.93 -21.89
CA ILE A 790 -15.84 2.35 -22.10
C ILE A 790 -15.70 3.01 -20.74
N ASP A 791 -14.70 3.83 -20.57
CA ASP A 791 -14.48 4.60 -19.37
C ASP A 791 -14.63 6.08 -19.71
N PHE A 792 -15.60 6.74 -19.11
CA PHE A 792 -15.73 8.18 -19.15
C PHE A 792 -15.54 8.73 -17.75
N ARG A 793 -14.68 9.73 -17.61
CA ARG A 793 -14.38 10.36 -16.35
C ARG A 793 -14.29 11.86 -16.51
N GLU A 794 -14.95 12.58 -15.64
CA GLU A 794 -14.85 14.02 -15.49
C GLU A 794 -14.39 14.34 -14.07
N ASP A 795 -13.27 15.02 -13.96
CA ASP A 795 -12.75 15.57 -12.71
C ASP A 795 -12.80 17.09 -12.78
N ASN A 796 -13.33 17.74 -11.77
CA ASN A 796 -13.30 19.19 -11.64
C ASN A 796 -12.86 19.56 -10.23
N ASP A 797 -11.76 20.24 -10.15
CA ASP A 797 -11.23 20.83 -8.92
C ASP A 797 -11.42 22.34 -8.99
N ARG A 798 -12.42 22.84 -8.27
CA ARG A 798 -12.79 24.27 -8.29
C ARG A 798 -11.76 25.15 -7.59
N MET A 799 -10.92 24.58 -6.71
CA MET A 799 -9.90 25.36 -6.02
C MET A 799 -8.72 25.65 -6.94
N SER A 800 -8.23 24.64 -7.67
CA SER A 800 -7.16 24.79 -8.66
C SER A 800 -7.67 25.21 -10.03
N ARG A 801 -8.99 25.38 -10.22
CA ARG A 801 -9.66 25.65 -11.51
C ARG A 801 -9.33 24.60 -12.59
N MET A 802 -8.97 23.40 -12.17
CA MET A 802 -8.61 22.33 -13.08
C MET A 802 -9.84 21.49 -13.42
N HIS A 803 -10.15 21.40 -14.70
CA HIS A 803 -11.23 20.58 -15.24
C HIS A 803 -10.64 19.60 -16.28
N THR A 804 -10.77 18.32 -16.03
CA THR A 804 -10.28 17.27 -16.93
C THR A 804 -11.40 16.31 -17.30
N ARG A 805 -11.46 15.96 -18.59
CA ARG A 805 -12.34 14.95 -19.14
C ARG A 805 -11.50 13.87 -19.79
N THR A 806 -11.76 12.64 -19.49
CA THR A 806 -11.06 11.50 -20.04
C THR A 806 -12.09 10.51 -20.58
N ALA A 807 -11.90 10.10 -21.81
CA ALA A 807 -12.66 9.01 -22.39
C ALA A 807 -11.71 7.94 -22.90
N GLY A 808 -11.99 6.69 -22.58
CA GLY A 808 -11.16 5.54 -22.96
C GLY A 808 -12.06 4.39 -23.41
N VAL A 809 -11.57 3.61 -24.37
CA VAL A 809 -12.18 2.35 -24.79
C VAL A 809 -11.17 1.25 -24.59
N SER A 810 -11.56 0.21 -23.87
CA SER A 810 -10.74 -0.98 -23.63
C SER A 810 -11.41 -2.19 -24.23
N VAL A 811 -10.67 -2.96 -25.02
CA VAL A 811 -11.10 -4.27 -25.50
C VAL A 811 -10.08 -5.30 -25.05
N TRP A 812 -10.54 -6.42 -24.54
CA TRP A 812 -9.67 -7.45 -23.99
C TRP A 812 -10.17 -8.85 -24.36
N ALA A 813 -9.23 -9.77 -24.39
CA ALA A 813 -9.51 -11.19 -24.47
C ALA A 813 -8.59 -11.94 -23.51
N ASP A 814 -9.18 -12.86 -22.73
CA ASP A 814 -8.49 -13.72 -21.76
C ASP A 814 -8.56 -15.16 -22.28
N PHE A 815 -7.39 -15.74 -22.50
CA PHE A 815 -7.26 -17.13 -22.93
C PHE A 815 -6.66 -17.92 -21.76
N ARG A 816 -7.38 -18.97 -21.33
CA ARG A 816 -6.91 -19.88 -20.28
C ARG A 816 -6.58 -21.23 -20.91
N PHE A 817 -5.33 -21.58 -20.87
CA PHE A 817 -4.81 -22.84 -21.41
C PHE A 817 -4.76 -23.93 -20.33
#